data_e7b0e09a76cc5e0e9b9455826980920b
#
_entry.id   e7b0e09a76cc5e0e9b9455826980920b
#
_cell.length_a   1.000
_cell.length_b   1.000
_cell.length_c   1.000
_cell.angle_alpha   90.00
_cell.angle_beta   90.00
_cell.angle_gamma   90.00
#
_symmetry.space_group_name_H-M   'P 1'
#
loop_
_entity.id
_entity.type
_entity.pdbx_description
1 polymer ?
#
loop_
_entity_poly.entity_id
_entity_poly.type
_entity_poly.pdbx_seq_one_letter_code
_entity_poly.pdbx_strand_id
1 'polypeptide(L)'
;MTHFLRKMAAAWIILGSVSVGFAQQQTPPIPTDPNVRIGKLDNGLTYYIRHNELPEKRADFYIAQKVGSILEEDNQRGLAHFLEHMCFNGTKNFPDKTLIQYLESIGVKFGENLNAYTSIDETVYNISNVPVIRDGVVDSCLLILHDWADDLTLDPKEIDSERGVIHEEWRTSTNAMMRMYEKALPTLYPGSKYAYRLPIGIMEVVDNFPYQALRDYYEKWYRPDQQGIVVVGDIDVDKIEAKIKKIFSPIKMPETPAEREYFQVPDNKETIVAIETDKEQANPVAYLCYKHEAIPNEQKGNMDYLVVNYMKSMIENMLNARLNELTQTANPPFIFAQVSDQEFLISKTKDAFTGIVASKEDGIDSAITAIVREIERAHKFGFTASEYARAKADYLRMLESAYNERNKVKNSAYVDEYVRHFIDNEPIPGIENEYAIMNQIVPNLSVEMVNSLIPALVTDSNLVVNVFFPEKEGLKVPSKKEVLAAINKVKAETLTAYEDKVSDEPLIPEKPQGGKITKQENGPFGSTILTLSNGVRVILKQTDFKADEIRMRAFSPGGSSLFPNDEIININVMNDVASIGGLGNFSNVDLEKVLAGKKASVSASVSGNTEGLSGSCSPKDFETLMQLVYLSFTAPRMDNDAFTSFKNRLQASLANQEANPMTALQDTLQKALYMGHPRTIRMKADMVDKIDYARIMEMYKDRFKDASDFTFIFVGNIKPEETEPLIAT
;
A
#
# COMPACT_ATOMS: atom_id res chain seq x y z
N MET A 1 11.86 -23.39 8.77
CA MET A 1 10.72 -22.88 9.56
C MET A 1 10.32 -23.79 10.70
N THR A 2 10.00 -25.06 10.51
CA THR A 2 9.67 -26.01 11.59
C THR A 2 10.74 -26.16 12.68
N HIS A 3 12.02 -26.02 12.35
CA HIS A 3 13.12 -26.05 13.32
C HIS A 3 13.29 -24.74 14.09
N PHE A 4 12.88 -23.61 13.49
CA PHE A 4 12.92 -22.28 14.08
C PHE A 4 11.77 -22.12 15.09
N LEU A 5 10.57 -22.51 14.73
CA LEU A 5 9.40 -22.51 15.63
C LEU A 5 9.64 -23.41 16.86
N ARG A 6 10.39 -24.52 16.70
CA ARG A 6 10.83 -25.37 17.84
C ARG A 6 11.83 -24.67 18.78
N LYS A 7 12.65 -23.75 18.27
CA LYS A 7 13.56 -22.96 19.12
C LYS A 7 12.86 -21.81 19.82
N MET A 8 11.81 -21.23 19.22
CA MET A 8 10.97 -20.21 19.88
C MET A 8 10.14 -20.84 21.03
N ALA A 9 9.56 -22.02 20.85
CA ALA A 9 8.90 -22.75 21.92
C ALA A 9 9.83 -23.01 23.13
N ALA A 10 11.15 -23.14 22.90
CA ALA A 10 12.15 -23.29 23.97
C ALA A 10 12.43 -21.98 24.74
N ALA A 11 12.26 -20.80 24.12
CA ALA A 11 12.48 -19.52 24.79
C ALA A 11 11.34 -19.15 25.78
N TRP A 12 10.13 -19.67 25.59
CA TRP A 12 9.01 -19.50 26.52
C TRP A 12 9.11 -20.36 27.79
N ILE A 13 9.97 -21.39 27.80
CA ILE A 13 10.16 -22.31 28.93
C ILE A 13 11.00 -21.73 30.09
N ILE A 14 11.66 -20.56 29.88
CA ILE A 14 12.53 -19.95 30.90
C ILE A 14 11.77 -19.13 31.97
N LEU A 15 10.46 -18.90 31.81
CA LEU A 15 9.65 -18.09 32.71
C LEU A 15 8.72 -18.89 33.65
N GLY A 16 8.80 -20.18 33.65
CA GLY A 16 7.95 -21.03 34.52
C GLY A 16 8.56 -22.39 34.82
N SER A 17 9.43 -22.50 35.83
CA SER A 17 9.92 -23.78 36.32
C SER A 17 8.85 -24.50 37.12
N VAL A 18 8.09 -25.41 36.49
CA VAL A 18 7.53 -26.63 37.13
C VAL A 18 7.47 -27.73 36.06
N SER A 19 8.14 -28.82 36.34
CA SER A 19 8.25 -30.03 35.54
C SER A 19 6.93 -30.76 35.41
N VAL A 20 6.38 -30.93 34.17
CA VAL A 20 5.51 -32.03 33.76
C VAL A 20 5.63 -32.26 32.26
N GLY A 21 5.75 -33.50 31.86
CA GLY A 21 5.72 -34.16 30.56
C GLY A 21 5.63 -33.37 29.26
N PHE A 22 6.48 -33.70 28.29
CA PHE A 22 6.48 -33.22 26.92
C PHE A 22 5.15 -33.51 26.20
N ALA A 23 4.15 -32.67 26.39
CA ALA A 23 3.08 -32.47 25.43
C ALA A 23 3.50 -31.26 24.54
N GLN A 24 3.39 -31.41 23.24
CA GLN A 24 3.55 -30.34 22.26
C GLN A 24 2.57 -29.23 22.66
N GLN A 25 3.04 -28.17 23.32
CA GLN A 25 2.21 -27.05 23.70
C GLN A 25 1.86 -26.31 22.42
N GLN A 26 0.64 -26.51 21.94
CA GLN A 26 0.07 -25.65 20.87
C GLN A 26 0.00 -24.23 21.43
N THR A 27 0.54 -23.28 20.68
CA THR A 27 0.37 -21.85 20.98
C THR A 27 -1.12 -21.51 20.99
N PRO A 28 -1.57 -20.61 21.88
CA PRO A 28 -2.98 -20.26 21.97
C PRO A 28 -3.51 -19.77 20.61
N PRO A 29 -4.77 -20.08 20.27
CA PRO A 29 -5.40 -19.56 19.07
C PRO A 29 -5.60 -18.04 19.20
N ILE A 30 -5.54 -17.35 18.07
CA ILE A 30 -5.91 -15.94 17.96
C ILE A 30 -7.44 -15.85 18.13
N PRO A 31 -7.96 -14.98 19.02
CA PRO A 31 -9.40 -14.78 19.14
C PRO A 31 -9.99 -14.19 17.86
N THR A 32 -11.21 -14.56 17.53
CA THR A 32 -11.97 -13.92 16.44
C THR A 32 -12.70 -12.68 16.97
N ASP A 33 -12.85 -11.64 16.16
CA ASP A 33 -13.63 -10.43 16.49
C ASP A 33 -15.08 -10.83 16.87
N PRO A 34 -15.55 -10.53 18.10
CA PRO A 34 -16.91 -10.88 18.52
C PRO A 34 -18.00 -10.11 17.77
N ASN A 35 -17.66 -9.07 17.04
CA ASN A 35 -18.60 -8.22 16.31
C ASN A 35 -18.93 -8.75 14.90
N VAL A 36 -18.22 -9.75 14.39
CA VAL A 36 -18.54 -10.41 13.13
C VAL A 36 -19.29 -11.71 13.37
N ARG A 37 -20.42 -11.88 12.68
CA ARG A 37 -21.14 -13.15 12.59
C ARG A 37 -20.57 -13.96 11.43
N ILE A 38 -19.90 -15.07 11.73
CA ILE A 38 -19.41 -16.02 10.72
C ILE A 38 -20.28 -17.27 10.77
N GLY A 39 -20.64 -17.77 9.61
CA GLY A 39 -21.35 -19.03 9.49
C GLY A 39 -21.02 -19.76 8.21
N LYS A 40 -21.37 -21.06 8.20
CA LYS A 40 -21.22 -21.92 7.05
C LYS A 40 -22.53 -22.68 6.82
N LEU A 41 -23.03 -22.65 5.59
CA LEU A 41 -24.23 -23.38 5.19
C LEU A 41 -23.89 -24.87 4.97
N ASP A 42 -24.91 -25.72 4.98
CA ASP A 42 -24.76 -27.17 4.76
C ASP A 42 -24.17 -27.50 3.38
N ASN A 43 -24.39 -26.64 2.38
CA ASN A 43 -23.79 -26.76 1.05
C ASN A 43 -22.34 -26.26 0.98
N GLY A 44 -21.76 -25.76 2.07
CA GLY A 44 -20.37 -25.36 2.13
C GLY A 44 -20.11 -23.86 2.02
N LEU A 45 -21.12 -23.05 1.59
CA LEU A 45 -20.97 -21.60 1.47
C LEU A 45 -20.70 -20.96 2.83
N THR A 46 -19.69 -20.09 2.87
CA THR A 46 -19.33 -19.31 4.08
C THR A 46 -19.92 -17.91 4.01
N TYR A 47 -20.29 -17.33 5.15
CA TYR A 47 -20.75 -15.94 5.20
C TYR A 47 -20.18 -15.19 6.39
N TYR A 48 -20.05 -13.87 6.21
CA TYR A 48 -19.59 -12.90 7.19
C TYR A 48 -20.59 -11.76 7.23
N ILE A 49 -21.07 -11.40 8.41
CA ILE A 49 -22.04 -10.31 8.59
C ILE A 49 -21.57 -9.45 9.75
N ARG A 50 -21.50 -8.14 9.52
CA ARG A 50 -21.14 -7.17 10.55
C ARG A 50 -22.05 -5.96 10.49
N HIS A 51 -22.59 -5.57 11.64
CA HIS A 51 -23.20 -4.26 11.80
C HIS A 51 -22.13 -3.18 11.93
N ASN A 52 -22.21 -2.12 11.12
CA ASN A 52 -21.35 -0.95 11.17
C ASN A 52 -22.09 0.27 10.59
N GLU A 53 -22.10 1.39 11.30
CA GLU A 53 -22.88 2.59 10.93
C GLU A 53 -22.05 3.63 10.15
N LEU A 54 -20.89 3.27 9.61
CA LEU A 54 -20.05 4.22 8.87
C LEU A 54 -19.75 3.74 7.45
N PRO A 55 -20.44 4.35 6.46
CA PRO A 55 -21.43 5.43 6.54
C PRO A 55 -22.81 4.94 7.00
N GLU A 56 -23.56 5.79 7.70
CA GLU A 56 -24.95 5.51 8.15
C GLU A 56 -25.86 5.17 6.97
N LYS A 57 -26.81 4.26 7.19
CA LYS A 57 -27.83 3.83 6.21
C LYS A 57 -27.23 3.30 4.91
N ARG A 58 -26.03 2.77 4.98
CA ARG A 58 -25.31 2.17 3.85
C ARG A 58 -24.78 0.78 4.22
N ALA A 59 -24.70 -0.09 3.23
CA ALA A 59 -24.07 -1.39 3.38
C ALA A 59 -23.29 -1.77 2.11
N ASP A 60 -22.32 -2.65 2.32
CA ASP A 60 -21.49 -3.26 1.28
C ASP A 60 -21.82 -4.75 1.19
N PHE A 61 -21.99 -5.26 -0.03
CA PHE A 61 -22.34 -6.63 -0.35
C PHE A 61 -21.27 -7.21 -1.27
N TYR A 62 -20.60 -8.27 -0.83
CA TYR A 62 -19.53 -8.90 -1.59
C TYR A 62 -19.75 -10.39 -1.70
N ILE A 63 -19.33 -10.97 -2.85
CA ILE A 63 -19.10 -12.39 -2.98
C ILE A 63 -17.65 -12.61 -3.42
N ALA A 64 -16.91 -13.36 -2.62
CA ALA A 64 -15.54 -13.76 -2.90
C ALA A 64 -15.52 -15.23 -3.35
N GLN A 65 -14.74 -15.51 -4.38
CA GLN A 65 -14.57 -16.84 -4.97
C GLN A 65 -13.10 -17.26 -4.78
N LYS A 66 -12.85 -18.46 -4.26
CA LYS A 66 -11.52 -19.10 -4.29
C LYS A 66 -11.21 -19.67 -5.67
N VAL A 67 -11.55 -18.90 -6.70
CA VAL A 67 -11.54 -19.29 -8.10
C VAL A 67 -10.92 -18.17 -8.91
N GLY A 68 -9.88 -18.48 -9.69
CA GLY A 68 -9.19 -17.52 -10.54
C GLY A 68 -8.55 -18.22 -11.74
N SER A 69 -7.73 -17.50 -12.49
CA SER A 69 -7.15 -17.99 -13.73
C SER A 69 -6.24 -19.22 -13.58
N ILE A 70 -5.72 -19.48 -12.39
CA ILE A 70 -4.91 -20.67 -12.11
C ILE A 70 -5.67 -21.98 -12.34
N LEU A 71 -6.99 -21.96 -12.24
CA LEU A 71 -7.85 -23.14 -12.40
C LEU A 71 -8.24 -23.41 -13.86
N GLU A 72 -7.90 -22.50 -14.77
CA GLU A 72 -8.16 -22.68 -16.21
C GLU A 72 -7.37 -23.85 -16.80
N GLU A 73 -7.98 -24.56 -17.74
CA GLU A 73 -7.26 -25.46 -18.65
C GLU A 73 -6.55 -24.62 -19.73
N ASP A 74 -5.66 -25.23 -20.54
CA ASP A 74 -4.91 -24.48 -21.55
C ASP A 74 -5.80 -23.84 -22.62
N ASN A 75 -6.92 -24.49 -22.97
CA ASN A 75 -7.92 -23.97 -23.90
C ASN A 75 -8.93 -23.00 -23.24
N GLN A 76 -8.76 -22.69 -21.94
CA GLN A 76 -9.62 -21.79 -21.18
C GLN A 76 -8.88 -20.53 -20.72
N ARG A 77 -7.64 -20.30 -21.16
CA ARG A 77 -6.81 -19.18 -20.71
C ARG A 77 -7.46 -17.83 -21.03
N GLY A 78 -7.88 -17.11 -19.98
CA GLY A 78 -8.63 -15.85 -20.03
C GLY A 78 -10.12 -16.01 -19.69
N LEU A 79 -10.63 -17.23 -19.50
CA LEU A 79 -12.06 -17.44 -19.24
C LEU A 79 -12.47 -17.10 -17.80
N ALA A 80 -11.57 -17.11 -16.84
CA ALA A 80 -11.85 -16.63 -15.49
C ALA A 80 -12.23 -15.13 -15.49
N HIS A 81 -11.44 -14.33 -16.18
CA HIS A 81 -11.68 -12.91 -16.37
C HIS A 81 -12.89 -12.65 -17.29
N PHE A 82 -13.02 -13.41 -18.35
CA PHE A 82 -14.19 -13.33 -19.24
C PHE A 82 -15.50 -13.61 -18.48
N LEU A 83 -15.49 -14.60 -17.59
CA LEU A 83 -16.63 -14.93 -16.74
C LEU A 83 -16.99 -13.79 -15.78
N GLU A 84 -15.98 -13.08 -15.26
CA GLU A 84 -16.20 -11.88 -14.46
C GLU A 84 -17.05 -10.86 -15.23
N HIS A 85 -16.69 -10.53 -16.46
CA HIS A 85 -17.46 -9.64 -17.32
C HIS A 85 -18.90 -10.13 -17.56
N MET A 86 -19.05 -11.43 -17.77
CA MET A 86 -20.37 -12.03 -18.00
C MET A 86 -21.31 -11.94 -16.81
N CYS A 87 -20.81 -11.76 -15.58
CA CYS A 87 -21.64 -11.49 -14.41
C CYS A 87 -22.43 -10.17 -14.51
N PHE A 88 -22.01 -9.26 -15.37
CA PHE A 88 -22.71 -7.99 -15.65
C PHE A 88 -23.55 -8.02 -16.94
N ASN A 89 -23.49 -9.11 -17.71
CA ASN A 89 -24.11 -9.27 -19.03
C ASN A 89 -25.28 -10.26 -19.04
N GLY A 90 -25.98 -10.38 -17.92
CA GLY A 90 -27.22 -11.13 -17.82
C GLY A 90 -27.19 -12.32 -16.88
N THR A 91 -28.14 -12.32 -15.97
CA THR A 91 -28.43 -13.40 -15.05
C THR A 91 -29.89 -13.81 -15.17
N LYS A 92 -30.26 -14.88 -14.49
CA LYS A 92 -31.64 -15.39 -14.49
C LYS A 92 -32.68 -14.38 -14.05
N ASN A 93 -32.38 -13.62 -12.98
CA ASN A 93 -33.32 -12.65 -12.43
C ASN A 93 -33.09 -11.23 -12.98
N PHE A 94 -31.95 -10.97 -13.59
CA PHE A 94 -31.59 -9.70 -14.21
C PHE A 94 -31.08 -9.93 -15.64
N PRO A 95 -31.98 -10.10 -16.61
CA PRO A 95 -31.57 -10.34 -18.00
C PRO A 95 -30.86 -9.14 -18.61
N ASP A 96 -29.96 -9.39 -19.54
CA ASP A 96 -29.16 -8.39 -20.23
C ASP A 96 -28.42 -7.47 -19.26
N LYS A 97 -28.55 -6.15 -19.38
CA LYS A 97 -27.93 -5.13 -18.53
C LYS A 97 -28.87 -4.59 -17.44
N THR A 98 -29.97 -5.27 -17.18
CA THR A 98 -30.96 -4.79 -16.19
C THR A 98 -30.44 -4.76 -14.76
N LEU A 99 -29.43 -5.56 -14.42
CA LEU A 99 -28.71 -5.51 -13.15
C LEU A 99 -28.06 -4.13 -12.93
N ILE A 100 -27.28 -3.67 -13.91
CA ILE A 100 -26.62 -2.37 -13.85
C ILE A 100 -27.66 -1.24 -13.76
N GLN A 101 -28.68 -1.27 -14.62
CA GLN A 101 -29.76 -0.27 -14.64
C GLN A 101 -30.49 -0.21 -13.30
N TYR A 102 -30.76 -1.35 -12.70
CA TYR A 102 -31.38 -1.39 -11.37
C TYR A 102 -30.51 -0.75 -10.30
N LEU A 103 -29.24 -1.15 -10.21
CA LEU A 103 -28.30 -0.63 -9.23
C LEU A 103 -28.07 0.87 -9.41
N GLU A 104 -27.93 1.36 -10.65
CA GLU A 104 -27.85 2.81 -10.91
C GLU A 104 -29.11 3.57 -10.49
N SER A 105 -30.31 2.96 -10.66
CA SER A 105 -31.57 3.57 -10.25
C SER A 105 -31.68 3.79 -8.73
N ILE A 106 -30.93 3.07 -7.94
CA ILE A 106 -30.84 3.21 -6.47
C ILE A 106 -29.62 4.00 -6.00
N GLY A 107 -28.82 4.54 -6.94
CA GLY A 107 -27.67 5.39 -6.66
C GLY A 107 -26.34 4.65 -6.49
N VAL A 108 -26.25 3.39 -6.91
CA VAL A 108 -25.02 2.60 -7.01
C VAL A 108 -24.47 2.77 -8.42
N LYS A 109 -23.27 3.34 -8.57
CA LYS A 109 -22.67 3.64 -9.86
C LYS A 109 -21.73 2.54 -10.31
N PHE A 110 -21.84 2.15 -11.58
CA PHE A 110 -20.90 1.22 -12.20
C PHE A 110 -19.49 1.81 -12.25
N GLY A 111 -18.48 0.99 -11.94
CA GLY A 111 -17.08 1.39 -11.89
C GLY A 111 -16.65 2.15 -10.61
N GLU A 112 -17.60 2.70 -9.84
CA GLU A 112 -17.33 3.35 -8.54
C GLU A 112 -17.77 2.47 -7.36
N ASN A 113 -19.01 1.98 -7.39
CA ASN A 113 -19.62 1.22 -6.30
C ASN A 113 -19.96 -0.23 -6.70
N LEU A 114 -20.20 -0.47 -7.97
CA LEU A 114 -20.38 -1.78 -8.57
C LEU A 114 -19.13 -2.11 -9.35
N ASN A 115 -18.41 -3.16 -8.95
CA ASN A 115 -17.13 -3.54 -9.54
C ASN A 115 -16.83 -5.02 -9.30
N ALA A 116 -15.80 -5.53 -9.94
CA ALA A 116 -15.22 -6.84 -9.69
C ALA A 116 -13.73 -6.84 -10.03
N TYR A 117 -13.04 -7.87 -9.61
CA TYR A 117 -11.69 -8.16 -10.09
C TYR A 117 -11.45 -9.67 -10.13
N THR A 118 -10.68 -10.10 -11.13
CA THR A 118 -10.16 -11.46 -11.25
C THR A 118 -8.65 -11.44 -11.05
N SER A 119 -8.18 -12.25 -10.12
CA SER A 119 -6.77 -12.53 -9.89
C SER A 119 -6.43 -13.96 -10.31
N ILE A 120 -5.22 -14.40 -10.02
CA ILE A 120 -4.75 -15.74 -10.37
C ILE A 120 -5.49 -16.81 -9.55
N ASP A 121 -5.69 -16.57 -8.26
CA ASP A 121 -6.28 -17.55 -7.34
C ASP A 121 -7.68 -17.19 -6.83
N GLU A 122 -8.19 -16.01 -7.17
CA GLU A 122 -9.44 -15.49 -6.63
C GLU A 122 -10.19 -14.59 -7.62
N THR A 123 -11.51 -14.49 -7.45
CA THR A 123 -12.37 -13.50 -8.10
C THR A 123 -13.32 -12.91 -7.06
N VAL A 124 -13.47 -11.60 -7.03
CA VAL A 124 -14.33 -10.91 -6.04
C VAL A 124 -15.25 -9.93 -6.77
N TYR A 125 -16.53 -9.97 -6.42
CA TYR A 125 -17.56 -9.06 -6.92
C TYR A 125 -18.10 -8.21 -5.78
N ASN A 126 -18.39 -6.94 -6.04
CA ASN A 126 -18.89 -6.04 -5.01
C ASN A 126 -20.01 -5.12 -5.46
N ILE A 127 -20.92 -4.86 -4.54
CA ILE A 127 -21.91 -3.80 -4.58
C ILE A 127 -21.70 -2.97 -3.31
N SER A 128 -21.02 -1.84 -3.43
CA SER A 128 -20.57 -1.05 -2.29
C SER A 128 -21.42 0.18 -2.07
N ASN A 129 -21.43 0.70 -0.83
CA ASN A 129 -22.08 1.94 -0.46
C ASN A 129 -23.58 1.98 -0.83
N VAL A 130 -24.27 0.85 -0.74
CA VAL A 130 -25.68 0.67 -1.08
C VAL A 130 -26.58 1.37 -0.07
N PRO A 131 -27.58 2.20 -0.49
CA PRO A 131 -28.54 2.79 0.43
C PRO A 131 -29.54 1.73 0.93
N VAL A 132 -29.46 1.36 2.22
CA VAL A 132 -30.30 0.31 2.84
C VAL A 132 -31.57 0.82 3.51
N ILE A 133 -32.05 2.01 3.15
CA ILE A 133 -33.25 2.63 3.72
C ILE A 133 -34.53 1.90 3.31
N ARG A 134 -34.52 1.23 2.15
CA ARG A 134 -35.67 0.50 1.60
C ARG A 134 -35.46 -1.00 1.75
N ASP A 135 -36.41 -1.71 2.35
CA ASP A 135 -36.30 -3.15 2.60
C ASP A 135 -36.00 -3.98 1.34
N GLY A 136 -36.60 -3.66 0.18
CA GLY A 136 -36.37 -4.41 -1.07
C GLY A 136 -34.97 -4.28 -1.66
N VAL A 137 -34.18 -3.26 -1.29
CA VAL A 137 -32.83 -3.08 -1.85
C VAL A 137 -31.88 -4.16 -1.35
N VAL A 138 -31.93 -4.49 -0.07
CA VAL A 138 -31.12 -5.57 0.53
C VAL A 138 -31.42 -6.90 -0.13
N ASP A 139 -32.72 -7.22 -0.35
CA ASP A 139 -33.15 -8.46 -0.99
C ASP A 139 -32.62 -8.54 -2.44
N SER A 140 -32.69 -7.43 -3.17
CA SER A 140 -32.17 -7.37 -4.53
C SER A 140 -30.64 -7.54 -4.58
N CYS A 141 -29.90 -6.90 -3.67
CA CYS A 141 -28.44 -7.09 -3.63
C CYS A 141 -28.07 -8.54 -3.30
N LEU A 142 -28.72 -9.17 -2.33
CA LEU A 142 -28.49 -10.58 -2.03
C LEU A 142 -28.91 -11.51 -3.20
N LEU A 143 -29.96 -11.17 -3.93
CA LEU A 143 -30.37 -11.91 -5.13
C LEU A 143 -29.34 -11.76 -6.26
N ILE A 144 -28.73 -10.58 -6.43
CA ILE A 144 -27.66 -10.37 -7.39
C ILE A 144 -26.45 -11.25 -7.03
N LEU A 145 -26.03 -11.27 -5.74
CA LEU A 145 -24.94 -12.13 -5.30
C LEU A 145 -25.27 -13.62 -5.54
N HIS A 146 -26.52 -14.03 -5.35
CA HIS A 146 -26.96 -15.39 -5.65
C HIS A 146 -26.86 -15.70 -7.15
N ASP A 147 -27.32 -14.78 -7.99
CA ASP A 147 -27.26 -14.97 -9.44
C ASP A 147 -25.81 -15.06 -9.95
N TRP A 148 -24.90 -14.29 -9.36
CA TRP A 148 -23.46 -14.43 -9.66
C TRP A 148 -22.91 -15.78 -9.19
N ALA A 149 -23.44 -16.31 -8.08
CA ALA A 149 -23.00 -17.59 -7.53
C ALA A 149 -23.42 -18.81 -8.37
N ASP A 150 -24.66 -18.83 -8.92
CA ASP A 150 -25.25 -20.06 -9.48
C ASP A 150 -26.17 -19.85 -10.70
N ASP A 151 -26.57 -18.63 -11.04
CA ASP A 151 -27.65 -18.36 -12.02
C ASP A 151 -27.23 -17.43 -13.19
N LEU A 152 -25.97 -17.53 -13.68
CA LEU A 152 -25.54 -16.80 -14.89
C LEU A 152 -26.18 -17.40 -16.14
N THR A 153 -26.63 -16.55 -17.08
CA THR A 153 -27.24 -17.00 -18.32
C THR A 153 -26.23 -17.43 -19.39
N LEU A 154 -25.06 -16.79 -19.43
CA LEU A 154 -24.00 -17.03 -20.41
C LEU A 154 -24.54 -17.13 -21.84
N ASP A 155 -25.33 -16.11 -22.23
CA ASP A 155 -25.96 -16.05 -23.54
C ASP A 155 -24.91 -15.96 -24.66
N PRO A 156 -24.98 -16.75 -25.72
CA PRO A 156 -24.01 -16.73 -26.83
C PRO A 156 -23.82 -15.35 -27.46
N LYS A 157 -24.89 -14.57 -27.60
CA LYS A 157 -24.83 -13.23 -28.18
C LYS A 157 -24.07 -12.26 -27.32
N GLU A 158 -24.28 -12.31 -25.98
CA GLU A 158 -23.56 -11.48 -25.03
C GLU A 158 -22.09 -11.91 -24.94
N ILE A 159 -21.79 -13.22 -24.98
CA ILE A 159 -20.41 -13.72 -25.05
C ILE A 159 -19.70 -13.15 -26.29
N ASP A 160 -20.33 -13.26 -27.49
CA ASP A 160 -19.68 -12.73 -28.70
C ASP A 160 -19.49 -11.21 -28.67
N SER A 161 -20.42 -10.47 -28.07
CA SER A 161 -20.29 -9.04 -27.86
C SER A 161 -19.13 -8.70 -26.94
N GLU A 162 -18.92 -9.49 -25.88
CA GLU A 162 -17.93 -9.23 -24.84
C GLU A 162 -16.48 -9.54 -25.28
N ARG A 163 -16.28 -10.44 -26.28
CA ARG A 163 -14.93 -10.70 -26.85
C ARG A 163 -14.23 -9.41 -27.27
N GLY A 164 -14.96 -8.52 -27.95
CA GLY A 164 -14.41 -7.22 -28.37
C GLY A 164 -14.05 -6.29 -27.20
N VAL A 165 -14.81 -6.35 -26.11
CA VAL A 165 -14.53 -5.55 -24.90
C VAL A 165 -13.25 -6.03 -24.22
N ILE A 166 -13.09 -7.33 -23.99
CA ILE A 166 -11.87 -7.93 -23.45
C ILE A 166 -10.65 -7.62 -24.33
N HIS A 167 -10.81 -7.69 -25.64
CA HIS A 167 -9.74 -7.38 -26.59
C HIS A 167 -9.29 -5.92 -26.48
N GLU A 168 -10.24 -4.97 -26.34
CA GLU A 168 -9.93 -3.56 -26.13
C GLU A 168 -9.29 -3.31 -24.76
N GLU A 169 -9.73 -4.00 -23.73
CA GLU A 169 -9.10 -3.93 -22.42
C GLU A 169 -7.64 -4.41 -22.48
N TRP A 170 -7.39 -5.58 -23.07
CA TRP A 170 -6.04 -6.07 -23.29
C TRP A 170 -5.17 -5.03 -24.03
N ARG A 171 -5.71 -4.44 -25.09
CA ARG A 171 -4.98 -3.43 -25.88
C ARG A 171 -4.65 -2.18 -25.09
N THR A 172 -5.56 -1.71 -24.23
CA THR A 172 -5.41 -0.47 -23.48
C THR A 172 -4.66 -0.64 -22.16
N SER A 173 -4.75 -1.80 -21.53
CA SER A 173 -4.05 -2.11 -20.27
C SER A 173 -2.62 -2.61 -20.47
N THR A 174 -2.28 -3.09 -21.68
CA THR A 174 -0.93 -3.60 -21.99
C THR A 174 0.08 -2.44 -22.05
N ASN A 175 0.93 -2.34 -21.05
CA ASN A 175 2.05 -1.40 -20.96
C ASN A 175 3.39 -2.14 -20.98
N ALA A 176 4.52 -1.41 -20.97
CA ALA A 176 5.86 -1.99 -21.00
C ALA A 176 6.08 -3.03 -19.90
N MET A 177 5.67 -2.73 -18.68
CA MET A 177 5.86 -3.62 -17.53
C MET A 177 5.08 -4.93 -17.72
N MET A 178 3.82 -4.86 -18.15
CA MET A 178 3.01 -6.05 -18.40
C MET A 178 3.60 -6.92 -19.51
N ARG A 179 4.05 -6.32 -20.61
CA ARG A 179 4.67 -7.06 -21.73
C ARG A 179 5.95 -7.79 -21.30
N MET A 180 6.80 -7.12 -20.51
CA MET A 180 8.04 -7.72 -19.99
C MET A 180 7.73 -8.79 -18.93
N TYR A 181 6.76 -8.54 -18.08
CA TYR A 181 6.36 -9.47 -17.03
C TYR A 181 5.83 -10.77 -17.61
N GLU A 182 4.93 -10.69 -18.59
CA GLU A 182 4.40 -11.86 -19.30
C GLU A 182 5.51 -12.71 -19.94
N LYS A 183 6.50 -12.06 -20.56
CA LYS A 183 7.68 -12.75 -21.12
C LYS A 183 8.56 -13.40 -20.07
N ALA A 184 8.70 -12.77 -18.90
CA ALA A 184 9.55 -13.25 -17.80
C ALA A 184 8.94 -14.45 -17.06
N LEU A 185 7.62 -14.55 -16.96
CA LEU A 185 6.92 -15.55 -16.13
C LEU A 185 7.39 -17.00 -16.36
N PRO A 186 7.58 -17.51 -17.59
CA PRO A 186 8.07 -18.87 -17.79
C PRO A 186 9.47 -19.13 -17.24
N THR A 187 10.29 -18.08 -17.15
CA THR A 187 11.62 -18.15 -16.54
C THR A 187 11.54 -18.06 -15.02
N LEU A 188 10.63 -17.23 -14.49
CA LEU A 188 10.45 -16.99 -13.05
C LEU A 188 9.77 -18.17 -12.34
N TYR A 189 8.88 -18.89 -13.05
CA TYR A 189 8.08 -20.00 -12.53
C TYR A 189 8.34 -21.33 -13.25
N PRO A 190 9.60 -21.81 -13.35
CA PRO A 190 9.90 -23.03 -14.07
C PRO A 190 9.19 -24.23 -13.42
N GLY A 191 8.40 -24.95 -14.21
CA GLY A 191 7.67 -26.12 -13.74
C GLY A 191 6.42 -25.85 -12.91
N SER A 192 5.98 -24.60 -12.82
CA SER A 192 4.74 -24.23 -12.16
C SER A 192 3.70 -23.70 -13.16
N LYS A 193 2.43 -23.94 -12.87
CA LYS A 193 1.30 -23.44 -13.66
C LYS A 193 1.20 -21.91 -13.66
N TYR A 194 1.70 -21.23 -12.64
CA TYR A 194 1.77 -19.75 -12.54
C TYR A 194 2.50 -19.12 -13.74
N ALA A 195 3.41 -19.85 -14.39
CA ALA A 195 4.12 -19.39 -15.59
C ALA A 195 3.19 -18.94 -16.75
N TYR A 196 1.94 -19.40 -16.78
CA TYR A 196 1.05 -19.26 -17.95
C TYR A 196 -0.40 -18.91 -17.60
N ARG A 197 -0.65 -18.30 -16.44
CA ARG A 197 -2.04 -18.10 -15.94
C ARG A 197 -2.31 -16.65 -15.52
N LEU A 198 -1.84 -15.68 -16.32
CA LEU A 198 -2.31 -14.30 -16.15
C LEU A 198 -3.81 -14.21 -16.47
N PRO A 199 -4.61 -13.48 -15.68
CA PRO A 199 -6.07 -13.42 -15.85
C PRO A 199 -6.54 -12.94 -17.20
N ILE A 200 -5.82 -12.00 -17.84
CA ILE A 200 -6.16 -11.48 -19.17
C ILE A 200 -6.14 -12.59 -20.25
N GLY A 201 -5.40 -13.67 -19.99
CA GLY A 201 -5.34 -14.84 -20.84
C GLY A 201 -4.61 -14.65 -22.17
N ILE A 202 -5.04 -15.39 -23.17
CA ILE A 202 -4.50 -15.34 -24.54
C ILE A 202 -5.62 -14.92 -25.48
N MET A 203 -5.41 -13.86 -26.26
CA MET A 203 -6.43 -13.35 -27.18
C MET A 203 -6.90 -14.37 -28.20
N GLU A 204 -6.01 -15.27 -28.68
CA GLU A 204 -6.41 -16.37 -29.56
C GLU A 204 -7.47 -17.29 -28.92
N VAL A 205 -7.36 -17.54 -27.59
CA VAL A 205 -8.37 -18.30 -26.84
C VAL A 205 -9.63 -17.45 -26.67
N VAL A 206 -9.49 -16.21 -26.21
CA VAL A 206 -10.61 -15.27 -25.97
C VAL A 206 -11.46 -15.09 -27.24
N ASP A 207 -10.84 -14.96 -28.41
CA ASP A 207 -11.54 -14.76 -29.66
C ASP A 207 -12.27 -16.02 -30.17
N ASN A 208 -11.78 -17.22 -29.81
CA ASN A 208 -12.22 -18.46 -30.48
C ASN A 208 -12.77 -19.56 -29.56
N PHE A 209 -12.80 -19.37 -28.23
CA PHE A 209 -13.32 -20.41 -27.33
C PHE A 209 -14.78 -20.76 -27.66
N PRO A 210 -15.18 -22.06 -27.66
CA PRO A 210 -16.57 -22.45 -27.78
C PRO A 210 -17.34 -22.07 -26.49
N TYR A 211 -18.59 -21.62 -26.63
CA TYR A 211 -19.43 -21.21 -25.49
C TYR A 211 -19.45 -22.22 -24.35
N GLN A 212 -19.40 -23.51 -24.69
CA GLN A 212 -19.39 -24.59 -23.70
C GLN A 212 -18.16 -24.55 -22.81
N ALA A 213 -17.00 -24.12 -23.30
CA ALA A 213 -15.78 -24.01 -22.46
C ALA A 213 -15.94 -23.02 -21.31
N LEU A 214 -16.66 -21.93 -21.54
CA LEU A 214 -16.97 -20.95 -20.46
C LEU A 214 -17.98 -21.52 -19.46
N ARG A 215 -19.02 -22.23 -19.96
CA ARG A 215 -19.99 -22.92 -19.11
C ARG A 215 -19.34 -24.01 -18.29
N ASP A 216 -18.46 -24.83 -18.89
CA ASP A 216 -17.72 -25.88 -18.19
C ASP A 216 -16.86 -25.31 -17.07
N TYR A 217 -16.23 -24.13 -17.29
CA TYR A 217 -15.46 -23.46 -16.26
C TYR A 217 -16.37 -22.96 -15.11
N TYR A 218 -17.49 -22.33 -15.44
CA TYR A 218 -18.47 -21.84 -14.47
C TYR A 218 -19.03 -22.98 -13.62
N GLU A 219 -19.60 -24.02 -14.25
CA GLU A 219 -20.21 -25.17 -13.59
C GLU A 219 -19.22 -25.96 -12.74
N LYS A 220 -17.93 -26.01 -13.14
CA LYS A 220 -16.88 -26.73 -12.42
C LYS A 220 -16.46 -26.01 -11.16
N TRP A 221 -16.35 -24.66 -11.20
CA TRP A 221 -15.64 -23.90 -10.17
C TRP A 221 -16.52 -22.97 -9.35
N TYR A 222 -17.62 -22.40 -9.91
CA TYR A 222 -18.54 -21.56 -9.17
C TYR A 222 -19.52 -22.41 -8.37
N ARG A 223 -19.11 -22.78 -7.18
CA ARG A 223 -19.85 -23.68 -6.30
C ARG A 223 -19.73 -23.23 -4.84
N PRO A 224 -20.72 -23.55 -3.99
CA PRO A 224 -20.83 -23.00 -2.64
C PRO A 224 -19.60 -23.17 -1.76
N ASP A 225 -18.87 -24.30 -1.84
CA ASP A 225 -17.68 -24.56 -1.02
C ASP A 225 -16.46 -23.66 -1.35
N GLN A 226 -16.51 -22.97 -2.52
CA GLN A 226 -15.49 -22.01 -2.95
C GLN A 226 -15.96 -20.55 -2.77
N GLN A 227 -17.15 -20.32 -2.22
CA GLN A 227 -17.80 -19.01 -2.17
C GLN A 227 -17.94 -18.48 -0.74
N GLY A 228 -17.65 -17.19 -0.58
CA GLY A 228 -17.84 -16.43 0.67
C GLY A 228 -18.67 -15.18 0.44
N ILE A 229 -19.77 -15.04 1.19
CA ILE A 229 -20.61 -13.84 1.19
C ILE A 229 -20.16 -12.93 2.32
N VAL A 230 -19.94 -11.65 2.03
CA VAL A 230 -19.60 -10.63 3.03
C VAL A 230 -20.64 -9.51 2.98
N VAL A 231 -21.27 -9.21 4.11
CA VAL A 231 -22.22 -8.09 4.25
C VAL A 231 -21.80 -7.26 5.46
N VAL A 232 -21.45 -6.01 5.21
CA VAL A 232 -21.05 -5.06 6.27
C VAL A 232 -21.82 -3.76 6.09
N GLY A 233 -22.46 -3.26 7.15
CA GLY A 233 -23.14 -1.98 7.06
C GLY A 233 -24.13 -1.72 8.18
N ASP A 234 -24.93 -0.69 8.00
CA ASP A 234 -26.02 -0.31 8.90
C ASP A 234 -27.23 -1.23 8.66
N ILE A 235 -27.08 -2.48 9.12
CA ILE A 235 -28.01 -3.59 8.89
C ILE A 235 -28.26 -4.39 10.15
N ASP A 236 -29.39 -5.09 10.17
CA ASP A 236 -29.73 -6.07 11.21
C ASP A 236 -29.10 -7.42 10.87
N VAL A 237 -28.13 -7.84 11.67
CA VAL A 237 -27.33 -9.06 11.45
C VAL A 237 -28.20 -10.31 11.37
N ASP A 238 -29.19 -10.46 12.27
CA ASP A 238 -30.06 -11.65 12.33
C ASP A 238 -30.97 -11.74 11.10
N LYS A 239 -31.49 -10.60 10.64
CA LYS A 239 -32.30 -10.54 9.40
C LYS A 239 -31.47 -10.88 8.17
N ILE A 240 -30.25 -10.34 8.07
CA ILE A 240 -29.35 -10.66 6.95
C ILE A 240 -29.00 -12.14 6.96
N GLU A 241 -28.65 -12.70 8.11
CA GLU A 241 -28.34 -14.13 8.25
C GLU A 241 -29.52 -15.01 7.78
N ALA A 242 -30.75 -14.68 8.23
CA ALA A 242 -31.93 -15.42 7.81
C ALA A 242 -32.16 -15.34 6.29
N LYS A 243 -31.93 -14.17 5.66
CA LYS A 243 -32.01 -13.97 4.21
C LYS A 243 -30.94 -14.78 3.46
N ILE A 244 -29.69 -14.74 3.92
CA ILE A 244 -28.59 -15.54 3.33
C ILE A 244 -28.95 -17.03 3.39
N LYS A 245 -29.35 -17.54 4.55
CA LYS A 245 -29.78 -18.95 4.69
C LYS A 245 -30.91 -19.31 3.74
N LYS A 246 -31.90 -18.44 3.58
CA LYS A 246 -33.04 -18.67 2.68
C LYS A 246 -32.64 -18.69 1.20
N ILE A 247 -31.78 -17.76 0.78
CA ILE A 247 -31.43 -17.51 -0.62
C ILE A 247 -30.36 -18.50 -1.10
N PHE A 248 -29.31 -18.76 -0.30
CA PHE A 248 -28.13 -19.52 -0.75
C PHE A 248 -28.17 -21.01 -0.35
N SER A 249 -28.97 -21.44 0.64
CA SER A 249 -29.04 -22.88 0.99
C SER A 249 -29.59 -23.78 -0.12
N PRO A 250 -30.46 -23.31 -1.04
CA PRO A 250 -30.91 -24.13 -2.17
C PRO A 250 -29.86 -24.43 -3.23
N ILE A 251 -28.75 -23.68 -3.29
CA ILE A 251 -27.68 -23.93 -4.25
C ILE A 251 -27.07 -25.31 -3.98
N LYS A 252 -27.01 -26.14 -5.02
CA LYS A 252 -26.57 -27.52 -4.88
C LYS A 252 -25.08 -27.65 -5.13
N MET A 253 -24.42 -28.48 -4.32
CA MET A 253 -23.08 -28.97 -4.65
C MET A 253 -23.14 -30.03 -5.75
N PRO A 254 -22.18 -30.05 -6.69
CA PRO A 254 -22.00 -31.19 -7.60
C PRO A 254 -21.83 -32.50 -6.83
N GLU A 255 -22.33 -33.61 -7.36
CA GLU A 255 -22.19 -34.95 -6.75
C GLU A 255 -20.72 -35.34 -6.57
N THR A 256 -19.86 -34.97 -7.49
CA THR A 256 -18.42 -35.22 -7.51
C THR A 256 -17.69 -33.91 -7.79
N PRO A 257 -17.53 -33.03 -6.77
CA PRO A 257 -16.87 -31.76 -6.97
C PRO A 257 -15.39 -31.97 -7.31
N ALA A 258 -14.90 -31.21 -8.30
CA ALA A 258 -13.48 -31.22 -8.63
C ALA A 258 -12.65 -30.70 -7.43
N GLU A 259 -11.50 -31.31 -7.16
CA GLU A 259 -10.58 -30.84 -6.13
C GLU A 259 -10.00 -29.49 -6.52
N ARG A 260 -10.01 -28.51 -5.59
CA ARG A 260 -9.34 -27.24 -5.76
C ARG A 260 -7.86 -27.41 -5.45
N GLU A 261 -7.06 -27.62 -6.48
CA GLU A 261 -5.63 -27.82 -6.38
C GLU A 261 -4.89 -26.48 -6.13
N TYR A 262 -3.89 -26.49 -5.23
CA TYR A 262 -2.95 -25.39 -5.00
C TYR A 262 -1.60 -25.73 -5.66
N PHE A 263 -1.32 -25.08 -6.79
CA PHE A 263 -0.16 -25.36 -7.61
C PHE A 263 1.12 -24.85 -6.92
N GLN A 264 2.12 -25.71 -6.81
CA GLN A 264 3.36 -25.40 -6.11
C GLN A 264 4.34 -24.61 -6.99
N VAL A 265 5.17 -23.79 -6.35
CA VAL A 265 6.33 -23.14 -6.96
C VAL A 265 7.58 -23.89 -6.51
N PRO A 266 8.30 -24.56 -7.42
CA PRO A 266 9.48 -25.33 -7.05
C PRO A 266 10.60 -24.44 -6.51
N ASP A 267 11.42 -25.03 -5.62
CA ASP A 267 12.68 -24.45 -5.16
C ASP A 267 13.73 -24.47 -6.28
N ASN A 268 14.67 -23.54 -6.23
CA ASN A 268 15.83 -23.51 -7.12
C ASN A 268 17.14 -23.49 -6.32
N LYS A 269 18.11 -24.30 -6.75
CA LYS A 269 19.47 -24.31 -6.17
C LYS A 269 20.31 -23.16 -6.73
N GLU A 270 20.28 -23.03 -8.06
CA GLU A 270 20.97 -21.96 -8.77
C GLU A 270 20.05 -20.73 -8.88
N THR A 271 20.65 -19.54 -8.81
CA THR A 271 19.89 -18.30 -8.98
C THR A 271 19.26 -18.24 -10.37
N ILE A 272 17.93 -18.06 -10.40
CA ILE A 272 17.19 -17.81 -11.63
C ILE A 272 17.33 -16.33 -11.98
N VAL A 273 17.65 -16.04 -13.26
CA VAL A 273 17.74 -14.65 -13.74
C VAL A 273 16.92 -14.50 -15.02
N ALA A 274 15.89 -13.65 -14.97
CA ALA A 274 15.13 -13.18 -16.13
C ALA A 274 15.51 -11.73 -16.43
N ILE A 275 15.71 -11.41 -17.71
CA ILE A 275 16.00 -10.05 -18.18
C ILE A 275 15.15 -9.80 -19.39
N GLU A 276 14.26 -8.82 -19.29
CA GLU A 276 13.35 -8.43 -20.36
C GLU A 276 13.50 -6.95 -20.68
N THR A 277 13.29 -6.61 -21.94
CA THR A 277 13.44 -5.23 -22.43
C THR A 277 12.20 -4.74 -23.12
N ASP A 278 11.96 -3.42 -23.01
CA ASP A 278 10.88 -2.76 -23.73
C ASP A 278 11.27 -1.30 -24.05
N LYS A 279 10.79 -0.79 -25.19
CA LYS A 279 11.08 0.58 -25.65
C LYS A 279 10.43 1.67 -24.80
N GLU A 280 9.33 1.35 -24.15
CA GLU A 280 8.59 2.28 -23.28
C GLU A 280 9.05 2.19 -21.82
N GLN A 281 9.96 1.27 -21.48
CA GLN A 281 10.55 1.19 -20.14
C GLN A 281 11.47 2.40 -19.91
N ALA A 282 11.14 3.22 -18.91
CA ALA A 282 11.90 4.46 -18.66
C ALA A 282 13.24 4.22 -17.97
N ASN A 283 13.26 3.40 -16.94
CA ASN A 283 14.43 3.15 -16.08
C ASN A 283 14.61 1.65 -15.83
N PRO A 284 15.86 1.17 -15.66
CA PRO A 284 16.09 -0.19 -15.20
C PRO A 284 15.49 -0.44 -13.81
N VAL A 285 14.80 -1.57 -13.66
CA VAL A 285 14.26 -2.04 -12.39
C VAL A 285 14.66 -3.50 -12.18
N ALA A 286 15.17 -3.83 -11.00
CA ALA A 286 15.47 -5.21 -10.63
C ALA A 286 14.66 -5.62 -9.39
N TYR A 287 14.12 -6.84 -9.44
CA TYR A 287 13.48 -7.56 -8.33
C TYR A 287 14.40 -8.70 -7.91
N LEU A 288 14.74 -8.75 -6.64
CA LEU A 288 15.55 -9.80 -6.04
C LEU A 288 14.70 -10.55 -5.02
N CYS A 289 14.16 -11.70 -5.41
CA CYS A 289 13.19 -12.45 -4.61
C CYS A 289 13.88 -13.66 -3.96
N TYR A 290 14.08 -13.63 -2.66
CA TYR A 290 14.54 -14.76 -1.86
C TYR A 290 13.33 -15.60 -1.45
N LYS A 291 12.99 -16.63 -2.24
CA LYS A 291 11.82 -17.47 -1.98
C LYS A 291 11.98 -18.29 -0.71
N HIS A 292 10.89 -18.39 0.03
CA HIS A 292 10.76 -19.26 1.18
C HIS A 292 9.33 -19.82 1.27
N GLU A 293 9.11 -20.78 2.17
CA GLU A 293 7.79 -21.39 2.32
C GLU A 293 6.78 -20.39 2.89
N ALA A 294 5.61 -20.30 2.24
CA ALA A 294 4.46 -19.62 2.79
C ALA A 294 4.01 -20.29 4.11
N ILE A 295 3.48 -19.50 5.04
CA ILE A 295 2.93 -20.06 6.28
C ILE A 295 1.65 -20.83 5.94
N PRO A 296 1.57 -22.13 6.29
CA PRO A 296 0.38 -22.92 6.03
C PRO A 296 -0.87 -22.30 6.65
N ASN A 297 -1.99 -22.34 5.93
CA ASN A 297 -3.25 -21.72 6.36
C ASN A 297 -3.71 -22.19 7.75
N GLU A 298 -3.44 -23.46 8.11
CA GLU A 298 -3.79 -24.04 9.41
C GLU A 298 -2.98 -23.43 10.56
N GLN A 299 -1.85 -22.79 10.27
CA GLN A 299 -0.98 -22.17 11.27
C GLN A 299 -1.25 -20.69 11.45
N LYS A 300 -1.96 -20.03 10.52
CA LYS A 300 -2.26 -18.60 10.59
C LYS A 300 -3.18 -18.23 11.78
N GLY A 301 -3.98 -19.17 12.25
CA GLY A 301 -4.87 -19.00 13.42
C GLY A 301 -4.18 -18.99 14.80
N ASN A 302 -2.85 -19.12 14.88
CA ASN A 302 -2.12 -19.23 16.15
C ASN A 302 -1.35 -17.93 16.45
N MET A 303 -1.12 -17.65 17.75
CA MET A 303 -0.39 -16.46 18.21
C MET A 303 1.00 -16.31 17.60
N ASP A 304 1.68 -17.41 17.26
CA ASP A 304 2.98 -17.38 16.59
C ASP A 304 2.92 -16.65 15.25
N TYR A 305 1.79 -16.70 14.55
CA TYR A 305 1.60 -15.99 13.30
C TYR A 305 1.70 -14.46 13.49
N LEU A 306 1.04 -13.91 14.52
CA LEU A 306 1.13 -12.48 14.84
C LEU A 306 2.56 -12.06 15.20
N VAL A 307 3.27 -12.90 15.97
CA VAL A 307 4.66 -12.63 16.35
C VAL A 307 5.59 -12.64 15.13
N VAL A 308 5.44 -13.63 14.25
CA VAL A 308 6.27 -13.74 13.04
C VAL A 308 6.01 -12.55 12.11
N ASN A 309 4.75 -12.18 11.88
CA ASN A 309 4.40 -11.03 11.04
C ASN A 309 4.93 -9.72 11.64
N TYR A 310 4.83 -9.54 12.96
CA TYR A 310 5.45 -8.40 13.64
C TYR A 310 6.97 -8.36 13.38
N MET A 311 7.68 -9.49 13.55
CA MET A 311 9.12 -9.52 13.33
C MET A 311 9.50 -9.25 11.86
N LYS A 312 8.72 -9.78 10.89
CA LYS A 312 8.88 -9.46 9.46
C LYS A 312 8.73 -7.96 9.22
N SER A 313 7.67 -7.36 9.74
CA SER A 313 7.42 -5.91 9.64
C SER A 313 8.56 -5.07 10.25
N MET A 314 9.15 -5.50 11.38
CA MET A 314 10.32 -4.82 11.97
C MET A 314 11.54 -4.89 11.05
N ILE A 315 11.83 -6.07 10.46
CA ILE A 315 12.94 -6.25 9.51
C ILE A 315 12.77 -5.33 8.30
N GLU A 316 11.57 -5.32 7.71
CA GLU A 316 11.25 -4.46 6.56
C GLU A 316 11.43 -2.98 6.89
N ASN A 317 10.85 -2.51 7.99
CA ASN A 317 10.91 -1.11 8.39
C ASN A 317 12.36 -0.64 8.64
N MET A 318 13.14 -1.43 9.37
CA MET A 318 14.53 -1.08 9.67
C MET A 318 15.42 -1.12 8.43
N LEU A 319 15.24 -2.11 7.54
CA LEU A 319 16.04 -2.18 6.32
C LEU A 319 15.64 -1.10 5.31
N ASN A 320 14.36 -0.80 5.18
CA ASN A 320 13.86 0.31 4.35
C ASN A 320 14.38 1.67 4.84
N ALA A 321 14.50 1.88 6.15
CA ALA A 321 15.12 3.07 6.70
C ALA A 321 16.60 3.20 6.27
N ARG A 322 17.39 2.13 6.33
CA ARG A 322 18.78 2.13 5.82
C ARG A 322 18.86 2.41 4.32
N LEU A 323 17.94 1.83 3.53
CA LEU A 323 17.88 2.08 2.08
C LEU A 323 17.51 3.54 1.78
N ASN A 324 16.60 4.13 2.57
CA ASN A 324 16.25 5.55 2.45
C ASN A 324 17.43 6.47 2.76
N GLU A 325 18.23 6.17 3.78
CA GLU A 325 19.46 6.94 4.09
C GLU A 325 20.42 7.01 2.88
N LEU A 326 20.57 5.90 2.13
CA LEU A 326 21.43 5.87 0.94
C LEU A 326 20.92 6.78 -0.17
N THR A 327 19.60 7.05 -0.25
CA THR A 327 19.04 7.99 -1.21
C THR A 327 19.38 9.45 -0.90
N GLN A 328 19.80 9.78 0.30
CA GLN A 328 20.17 11.13 0.72
C GLN A 328 21.66 11.44 0.55
N THR A 329 22.46 10.46 0.14
CA THR A 329 23.90 10.67 -0.15
C THR A 329 24.08 11.42 -1.48
N ALA A 330 25.18 12.17 -1.65
CA ALA A 330 25.45 12.97 -2.86
C ALA A 330 25.43 12.14 -4.16
N ASN A 331 25.86 10.88 -4.11
CA ASN A 331 25.84 9.95 -5.23
C ASN A 331 25.05 8.70 -4.86
N PRO A 332 23.72 8.75 -4.87
CA PRO A 332 22.90 7.61 -4.48
C PRO A 332 23.10 6.46 -5.48
N PRO A 333 23.24 5.22 -5.01
CA PRO A 333 23.47 4.07 -5.88
C PRO A 333 22.24 3.67 -6.68
N PHE A 334 21.07 4.19 -6.32
CA PHE A 334 19.77 3.92 -6.95
C PHE A 334 18.86 5.16 -6.88
N ILE A 335 17.84 5.18 -7.72
CA ILE A 335 16.77 6.18 -7.67
C ILE A 335 15.79 5.85 -6.53
N PHE A 336 15.50 4.55 -6.39
CA PHE A 336 14.57 4.00 -5.41
C PHE A 336 15.02 2.58 -5.02
N ALA A 337 14.85 2.22 -3.75
CA ALA A 337 15.00 0.86 -3.28
C ALA A 337 14.04 0.60 -2.12
N GLN A 338 13.51 -0.63 -2.06
CA GLN A 338 12.59 -1.07 -1.01
C GLN A 338 12.71 -2.59 -0.82
N VAL A 339 12.44 -3.06 0.39
CA VAL A 339 12.25 -4.49 0.68
C VAL A 339 10.86 -4.74 1.28
N SER A 340 10.32 -5.91 1.01
CA SER A 340 9.09 -6.41 1.60
C SER A 340 9.10 -7.94 1.64
N ASP A 341 8.35 -8.54 2.55
CA ASP A 341 8.16 -9.99 2.64
C ASP A 341 6.68 -10.31 2.43
N GLN A 342 6.37 -10.93 1.31
CA GLN A 342 5.01 -11.24 0.89
C GLN A 342 4.99 -12.40 -0.10
N GLU A 343 3.84 -12.69 -0.69
CA GLU A 343 3.73 -13.69 -1.76
C GLU A 343 4.79 -13.49 -2.84
N PHE A 344 5.37 -14.59 -3.31
CA PHE A 344 6.31 -14.54 -4.43
C PHE A 344 5.59 -14.11 -5.70
N LEU A 345 5.69 -12.83 -6.02
CA LEU A 345 5.11 -12.16 -7.18
C LEU A 345 3.58 -12.38 -7.28
N ILE A 346 3.14 -13.49 -7.92
CA ILE A 346 1.72 -13.80 -8.18
C ILE A 346 1.28 -15.13 -7.58
N SER A 347 2.09 -15.79 -6.76
CA SER A 347 1.80 -17.15 -6.29
C SER A 347 1.36 -17.19 -4.83
N LYS A 348 0.24 -17.83 -4.53
CA LYS A 348 -0.28 -18.07 -3.18
C LYS A 348 0.48 -19.15 -2.38
N THR A 349 1.29 -19.97 -3.07
CA THR A 349 1.91 -21.16 -2.47
C THR A 349 3.39 -20.98 -2.12
N LYS A 350 3.93 -19.80 -2.36
CA LYS A 350 5.32 -19.45 -2.08
C LYS A 350 5.43 -17.98 -1.69
N ASP A 351 6.11 -17.70 -0.60
CA ASP A 351 6.47 -16.35 -0.19
C ASP A 351 7.89 -15.99 -0.67
N ALA A 352 8.21 -14.71 -0.65
CA ALA A 352 9.55 -14.22 -0.89
C ALA A 352 9.85 -12.93 -0.11
N PHE A 353 11.04 -12.88 0.46
CA PHE A 353 11.63 -11.61 0.86
C PHE A 353 12.20 -10.95 -0.40
N THR A 354 11.57 -9.85 -0.82
CA THR A 354 11.82 -9.21 -2.11
C THR A 354 12.47 -7.86 -1.94
N GLY A 355 13.64 -7.67 -2.56
CA GLY A 355 14.25 -6.37 -2.76
C GLY A 355 13.91 -5.83 -4.14
N ILE A 356 13.41 -4.60 -4.22
CA ILE A 356 13.12 -3.89 -5.47
C ILE A 356 14.08 -2.72 -5.55
N VAL A 357 14.75 -2.53 -6.70
CA VAL A 357 15.63 -1.40 -6.92
C VAL A 357 15.46 -0.83 -8.32
N ALA A 358 15.34 0.49 -8.41
CA ALA A 358 15.33 1.23 -9.68
C ALA A 358 16.57 2.12 -9.80
N SER A 359 17.17 2.15 -10.97
CA SER A 359 18.40 2.89 -11.21
C SER A 359 18.30 3.81 -12.44
N LYS A 360 19.29 4.67 -12.61
CA LYS A 360 19.56 5.32 -13.90
C LYS A 360 20.02 4.27 -14.94
N GLU A 361 19.99 4.65 -16.22
CA GLU A 361 20.22 3.74 -17.34
C GLU A 361 21.50 2.88 -17.23
N ASP A 362 22.61 3.45 -16.78
CA ASP A 362 23.92 2.80 -16.64
C ASP A 362 24.22 2.32 -15.22
N GLY A 363 23.24 2.37 -14.31
CA GLY A 363 23.44 2.17 -12.88
C GLY A 363 22.95 0.84 -12.30
N ILE A 364 22.38 -0.06 -13.09
CA ILE A 364 21.70 -1.25 -12.55
C ILE A 364 22.63 -2.18 -11.76
N ASP A 365 23.88 -2.37 -12.20
CA ASP A 365 24.85 -3.19 -11.49
C ASP A 365 25.21 -2.60 -10.13
N SER A 366 25.38 -1.29 -10.06
CA SER A 366 25.64 -0.56 -8.81
C SER A 366 24.44 -0.61 -7.86
N ALA A 367 23.24 -0.48 -8.40
CA ALA A 367 22.00 -0.54 -7.65
C ALA A 367 21.75 -1.94 -7.05
N ILE A 368 21.92 -3.00 -7.86
CA ILE A 368 21.87 -4.39 -7.38
C ILE A 368 22.93 -4.62 -6.30
N THR A 369 24.18 -4.19 -6.55
CA THR A 369 25.27 -4.31 -5.58
C THR A 369 24.90 -3.62 -4.24
N ALA A 370 24.30 -2.43 -4.30
CA ALA A 370 23.96 -1.67 -3.09
C ALA A 370 22.82 -2.31 -2.28
N ILE A 371 21.73 -2.71 -2.91
CA ILE A 371 20.61 -3.34 -2.19
C ILE A 371 21.03 -4.70 -1.63
N VAL A 372 21.77 -5.51 -2.39
CA VAL A 372 22.28 -6.79 -1.89
C VAL A 372 23.25 -6.57 -0.72
N ARG A 373 24.07 -5.52 -0.74
CA ARG A 373 24.99 -5.18 0.37
C ARG A 373 24.23 -4.88 1.66
N GLU A 374 23.13 -4.13 1.60
CA GLU A 374 22.34 -3.85 2.81
C GLU A 374 21.59 -5.10 3.30
N ILE A 375 21.04 -5.92 2.40
CA ILE A 375 20.42 -7.21 2.75
C ILE A 375 21.45 -8.14 3.42
N GLU A 376 22.64 -8.29 2.83
CA GLU A 376 23.72 -9.12 3.38
C GLU A 376 24.29 -8.54 4.69
N ARG A 377 24.33 -7.22 4.83
CA ARG A 377 24.73 -6.56 6.08
C ARG A 377 23.74 -6.88 7.20
N ALA A 378 22.44 -6.78 6.92
CA ALA A 378 21.41 -7.18 7.86
C ALA A 378 21.47 -8.68 8.19
N HIS A 379 21.74 -9.53 7.19
CA HIS A 379 21.88 -10.97 7.38
C HIS A 379 23.07 -11.33 8.28
N LYS A 380 24.23 -10.67 8.08
CA LYS A 380 25.46 -10.97 8.83
C LYS A 380 25.49 -10.37 10.23
N PHE A 381 25.02 -9.16 10.42
CA PHE A 381 25.18 -8.38 11.65
C PHE A 381 23.87 -8.05 12.38
N GLY A 382 22.72 -8.26 11.70
CA GLY A 382 21.41 -7.88 12.23
C GLY A 382 21.19 -6.36 12.28
N PHE A 383 20.18 -5.98 13.03
CA PHE A 383 19.82 -4.60 13.34
C PHE A 383 20.27 -4.24 14.76
N THR A 384 20.47 -2.94 14.99
CA THR A 384 20.86 -2.41 16.29
C THR A 384 19.65 -2.25 17.24
N ALA A 385 19.90 -2.15 18.53
CA ALA A 385 18.85 -1.91 19.51
C ALA A 385 18.14 -0.56 19.31
N SER A 386 18.84 0.46 18.82
CA SER A 386 18.28 1.78 18.52
C SER A 386 17.36 1.78 17.30
N GLU A 387 17.73 1.11 16.21
CA GLU A 387 16.83 0.92 15.06
C GLU A 387 15.54 0.20 15.47
N TYR A 388 15.69 -0.91 16.22
CA TYR A 388 14.54 -1.66 16.70
C TYR A 388 13.65 -0.86 17.66
N ALA A 389 14.24 -0.04 18.55
CA ALA A 389 13.47 0.79 19.45
C ALA A 389 12.57 1.79 18.71
N ARG A 390 13.07 2.39 17.62
CA ARG A 390 12.29 3.28 16.76
C ARG A 390 11.17 2.54 16.00
N ALA A 391 11.50 1.48 15.29
CA ALA A 391 10.52 0.69 14.55
C ALA A 391 9.41 0.15 15.47
N LYS A 392 9.78 -0.29 16.67
CA LYS A 392 8.84 -0.73 17.72
C LYS A 392 7.94 0.41 18.20
N ALA A 393 8.49 1.61 18.40
CA ALA A 393 7.72 2.78 18.80
C ALA A 393 6.71 3.20 17.73
N ASP A 394 7.11 3.18 16.46
CA ASP A 394 6.23 3.47 15.32
C ASP A 394 5.10 2.45 15.20
N TYR A 395 5.42 1.16 15.33
CA TYR A 395 4.42 0.09 15.32
C TYR A 395 3.38 0.25 16.45
N LEU A 396 3.83 0.45 17.69
CA LEU A 396 2.93 0.63 18.83
C LEU A 396 2.10 1.91 18.69
N ARG A 397 2.66 2.95 18.10
CA ARG A 397 1.93 4.19 17.82
C ARG A 397 0.86 4.00 16.74
N MET A 398 1.18 3.26 15.68
CA MET A 398 0.21 2.90 14.64
C MET A 398 -0.95 2.08 15.23
N LEU A 399 -0.63 1.07 16.03
CA LEU A 399 -1.61 0.21 16.69
C LEU A 399 -2.51 1.01 17.66
N GLU A 400 -1.93 1.92 18.45
CA GLU A 400 -2.68 2.83 19.31
C GLU A 400 -3.63 3.73 18.51
N SER A 401 -3.17 4.27 17.38
CA SER A 401 -4.01 5.08 16.49
C SER A 401 -5.18 4.28 15.93
N ALA A 402 -4.94 3.05 15.47
CA ALA A 402 -5.99 2.16 14.98
C ALA A 402 -7.02 1.84 16.08
N TYR A 403 -6.56 1.55 17.31
CA TYR A 403 -7.45 1.33 18.45
C TYR A 403 -8.28 2.56 18.81
N ASN A 404 -7.68 3.76 18.81
CA ASN A 404 -8.40 5.01 19.06
C ASN A 404 -9.48 5.29 18.01
N GLU A 405 -9.22 4.94 16.75
CA GLU A 405 -10.13 5.10 15.61
C GLU A 405 -11.15 3.97 15.43
N ARG A 406 -11.18 2.94 16.29
CA ARG A 406 -11.98 1.71 16.10
C ARG A 406 -13.48 1.94 15.85
N ASN A 407 -14.04 3.04 16.38
CA ASN A 407 -15.44 3.42 16.16
C ASN A 407 -15.64 4.34 14.95
N LYS A 408 -14.56 4.60 14.17
CA LYS A 408 -14.55 5.47 12.99
C LYS A 408 -14.09 4.72 11.74
N VAL A 409 -14.15 3.39 11.77
CA VAL A 409 -13.76 2.51 10.66
C VAL A 409 -14.92 2.39 9.67
N LYS A 410 -14.62 2.55 8.38
CA LYS A 410 -15.61 2.41 7.30
C LYS A 410 -15.93 0.94 7.02
N ASN A 411 -17.11 0.68 6.45
CA ASN A 411 -17.54 -0.65 6.01
C ASN A 411 -16.49 -1.37 5.16
N SER A 412 -15.89 -0.67 4.18
CA SER A 412 -14.93 -1.24 3.25
C SER A 412 -13.71 -1.88 3.94
N ALA A 413 -13.21 -1.29 5.04
CA ALA A 413 -12.06 -1.86 5.76
C ALA A 413 -12.38 -3.23 6.37
N TYR A 414 -13.58 -3.40 6.93
CA TYR A 414 -14.03 -4.69 7.45
C TYR A 414 -14.30 -5.71 6.33
N VAL A 415 -14.81 -5.24 5.19
CA VAL A 415 -15.00 -6.12 4.03
C VAL A 415 -13.67 -6.67 3.54
N ASP A 416 -12.65 -5.82 3.39
CA ASP A 416 -11.32 -6.24 2.95
C ASP A 416 -10.73 -7.28 3.91
N GLU A 417 -10.87 -7.07 5.22
CA GLU A 417 -10.43 -8.00 6.26
C GLU A 417 -11.13 -9.37 6.12
N TYR A 418 -12.46 -9.39 5.93
CA TYR A 418 -13.22 -10.64 5.85
C TYR A 418 -13.02 -11.37 4.52
N VAL A 419 -12.81 -10.65 3.42
CA VAL A 419 -12.41 -11.25 2.14
C VAL A 419 -11.05 -11.92 2.28
N ARG A 420 -10.06 -11.28 2.93
CA ARG A 420 -8.74 -11.89 3.17
C ARG A 420 -8.83 -13.09 4.12
N HIS A 421 -9.67 -13.02 5.16
CA HIS A 421 -9.91 -14.19 6.00
C HIS A 421 -10.51 -15.35 5.22
N PHE A 422 -11.50 -15.11 4.37
CA PHE A 422 -12.10 -16.15 3.56
C PHE A 422 -11.10 -16.75 2.56
N ILE A 423 -10.39 -15.93 1.80
CA ILE A 423 -9.48 -16.38 0.74
C ILE A 423 -8.20 -17.02 1.33
N ASP A 424 -7.54 -16.35 2.27
CA ASP A 424 -6.17 -16.63 2.70
C ASP A 424 -6.07 -17.14 4.14
N ASN A 425 -7.19 -17.30 4.84
CA ASN A 425 -7.24 -17.62 6.28
C ASN A 425 -6.49 -16.61 7.17
N GLU A 426 -6.38 -15.34 6.74
CA GLU A 426 -5.82 -14.30 7.58
C GLU A 426 -6.64 -14.15 8.86
N PRO A 427 -6.02 -14.06 10.05
CA PRO A 427 -6.76 -13.94 11.30
C PRO A 427 -7.49 -12.61 11.38
N ILE A 428 -8.67 -12.61 11.99
CA ILE A 428 -9.52 -11.45 12.20
C ILE A 428 -9.80 -11.23 13.70
N PRO A 429 -8.79 -10.86 14.50
CA PRO A 429 -8.96 -10.68 15.94
C PRO A 429 -9.86 -9.49 16.30
N GLY A 430 -10.03 -8.53 15.41
CA GLY A 430 -10.52 -7.21 15.70
C GLY A 430 -9.49 -6.38 16.46
N ILE A 431 -9.52 -5.07 16.27
CA ILE A 431 -8.49 -4.16 16.80
C ILE A 431 -8.38 -4.15 18.33
N GLU A 432 -9.48 -4.38 19.06
CA GLU A 432 -9.45 -4.44 20.52
C GLU A 432 -8.60 -5.61 21.03
N ASN A 433 -8.78 -6.79 20.43
CA ASN A 433 -7.99 -7.97 20.77
C ASN A 433 -6.54 -7.82 20.29
N GLU A 434 -6.33 -7.34 19.07
CA GLU A 434 -4.99 -7.13 18.51
C GLU A 434 -4.21 -6.14 19.38
N TYR A 435 -4.83 -5.01 19.73
CA TYR A 435 -4.22 -4.00 20.61
C TYR A 435 -3.82 -4.59 21.97
N ALA A 436 -4.72 -5.36 22.61
CA ALA A 436 -4.44 -5.98 23.89
C ALA A 436 -3.31 -7.03 23.78
N ILE A 437 -3.35 -7.89 22.78
CA ILE A 437 -2.37 -8.94 22.54
C ILE A 437 -0.99 -8.34 22.25
N MET A 438 -0.90 -7.43 21.31
CA MET A 438 0.39 -6.89 20.87
C MET A 438 1.04 -6.00 21.92
N ASN A 439 0.26 -5.26 22.73
CA ASN A 439 0.81 -4.53 23.90
C ASN A 439 1.37 -5.45 25.00
N GLN A 440 0.95 -6.72 25.07
CA GLN A 440 1.55 -7.70 25.96
C GLN A 440 2.79 -8.39 25.36
N ILE A 441 2.77 -8.65 24.05
CA ILE A 441 3.82 -9.41 23.37
C ILE A 441 5.02 -8.52 23.03
N VAL A 442 4.79 -7.40 22.38
CA VAL A 442 5.83 -6.53 21.79
C VAL A 442 6.87 -6.04 22.84
N PRO A 443 6.50 -5.67 24.06
CA PRO A 443 7.49 -5.29 25.09
C PRO A 443 8.51 -6.39 25.41
N ASN A 444 8.13 -7.64 25.25
CA ASN A 444 8.96 -8.82 25.56
C ASN A 444 9.81 -9.31 24.37
N LEU A 445 9.62 -8.74 23.19
CA LEU A 445 10.41 -9.08 22.00
C LEU A 445 11.66 -8.20 21.95
N SER A 446 12.82 -8.85 21.78
CA SER A 446 14.11 -8.17 21.66
C SER A 446 14.58 -8.09 20.20
N VAL A 447 15.57 -7.23 19.93
CA VAL A 447 16.19 -7.11 18.61
C VAL A 447 16.87 -8.41 18.18
N GLU A 448 17.43 -9.18 19.14
CA GLU A 448 18.06 -10.47 18.86
C GLU A 448 17.04 -11.51 18.36
N MET A 449 15.81 -11.49 18.91
CA MET A 449 14.72 -12.32 18.41
C MET A 449 14.34 -11.95 16.98
N VAL A 450 14.21 -10.66 16.68
CA VAL A 450 13.94 -10.17 15.33
C VAL A 450 15.06 -10.56 14.36
N ASN A 451 16.32 -10.33 14.76
CA ASN A 451 17.50 -10.68 13.97
C ASN A 451 17.59 -12.20 13.68
N SER A 452 17.12 -13.05 14.61
CA SER A 452 17.14 -14.49 14.42
C SER A 452 16.21 -14.99 13.30
N LEU A 453 15.27 -14.17 12.83
CA LEU A 453 14.39 -14.51 11.71
C LEU A 453 15.06 -14.27 10.33
N ILE A 454 16.01 -13.33 10.23
CA ILE A 454 16.61 -12.93 8.95
C ILE A 454 17.18 -14.12 8.15
N PRO A 455 17.92 -15.09 8.75
CA PRO A 455 18.44 -16.25 8.00
C PRO A 455 17.36 -17.18 7.42
N ALA A 456 16.12 -17.07 7.87
CA ALA A 456 15.00 -17.81 7.28
C ALA A 456 14.39 -17.10 6.07
N LEU A 457 14.53 -15.78 5.99
CA LEU A 457 14.05 -14.95 4.88
C LEU A 457 15.09 -14.81 3.77
N VAL A 458 16.35 -14.64 4.13
CA VAL A 458 17.46 -14.46 3.19
C VAL A 458 18.35 -15.69 3.21
N THR A 459 18.31 -16.47 2.14
CA THR A 459 19.06 -17.74 2.02
C THR A 459 20.00 -17.71 0.80
N ASP A 460 21.00 -18.59 0.78
CA ASP A 460 21.92 -18.73 -0.37
C ASP A 460 21.30 -19.44 -1.58
N SER A 461 20.19 -20.12 -1.38
CA SER A 461 19.38 -20.77 -2.43
C SER A 461 18.04 -20.04 -2.61
N ASN A 462 17.26 -20.44 -3.60
CA ASN A 462 15.94 -19.89 -3.88
C ASN A 462 15.91 -18.41 -4.30
N LEU A 463 17.05 -17.84 -4.70
CA LEU A 463 17.08 -16.49 -5.24
C LEU A 463 16.59 -16.47 -6.69
N VAL A 464 15.64 -15.59 -6.97
CA VAL A 464 15.13 -15.28 -8.31
C VAL A 464 15.33 -13.79 -8.55
N VAL A 465 15.96 -13.47 -9.66
CA VAL A 465 16.21 -12.06 -10.06
C VAL A 465 15.49 -11.79 -11.36
N ASN A 466 14.66 -10.76 -11.36
CA ASN A 466 13.97 -10.28 -12.55
C ASN A 466 14.40 -8.84 -12.84
N VAL A 467 14.89 -8.59 -14.06
CA VAL A 467 15.37 -7.27 -14.50
C VAL A 467 14.53 -6.79 -15.67
N PHE A 468 13.87 -5.66 -15.50
CA PHE A 468 13.20 -4.91 -16.56
C PHE A 468 14.10 -3.76 -16.99
N PHE A 469 14.39 -3.69 -18.29
CA PHE A 469 15.42 -2.80 -18.80
C PHE A 469 14.94 -2.01 -20.03
N PRO A 470 15.32 -0.73 -20.19
CA PRO A 470 15.01 0.04 -21.39
C PRO A 470 15.64 -0.57 -22.66
N GLU A 471 14.86 -0.66 -23.74
CA GLU A 471 15.38 -0.98 -25.08
C GLU A 471 15.70 0.33 -25.80
N LYS A 472 16.97 0.73 -25.80
CA LYS A 472 17.44 2.00 -26.36
C LYS A 472 18.73 1.81 -27.11
N GLU A 473 18.88 2.48 -28.28
CA GLU A 473 20.10 2.45 -29.09
C GLU A 473 21.31 2.95 -28.29
N GLY A 474 22.37 2.18 -28.30
CA GLY A 474 23.61 2.49 -27.57
C GLY A 474 23.60 2.12 -26.09
N LEU A 475 22.47 1.73 -25.53
CA LEU A 475 22.37 1.27 -24.15
C LEU A 475 22.61 -0.24 -24.09
N LYS A 476 23.60 -0.66 -23.29
CA LYS A 476 23.96 -2.08 -23.15
C LYS A 476 23.04 -2.75 -22.13
N VAL A 477 22.24 -3.70 -22.58
CA VAL A 477 21.46 -4.58 -21.68
C VAL A 477 22.40 -5.48 -20.89
N PRO A 478 22.26 -5.59 -19.55
CA PRO A 478 23.09 -6.46 -18.74
C PRO A 478 22.85 -7.92 -19.10
N SER A 479 23.90 -8.73 -19.07
CA SER A 479 23.79 -10.18 -19.21
C SER A 479 23.49 -10.83 -17.86
N LYS A 480 22.93 -12.05 -17.86
CA LYS A 480 22.78 -12.87 -16.64
C LYS A 480 24.09 -12.99 -15.85
N LYS A 481 25.21 -13.11 -16.54
CA LYS A 481 26.55 -13.21 -15.92
C LYS A 481 26.93 -11.91 -15.19
N GLU A 482 26.59 -10.75 -15.73
CA GLU A 482 26.86 -9.45 -15.09
C GLU A 482 25.98 -9.24 -13.87
N VAL A 483 24.70 -9.57 -13.94
CA VAL A 483 23.78 -9.53 -12.79
C VAL A 483 24.27 -10.44 -11.66
N LEU A 484 24.65 -11.69 -11.98
CA LEU A 484 25.20 -12.62 -10.98
C LEU A 484 26.55 -12.13 -10.43
N ALA A 485 27.39 -11.49 -11.25
CA ALA A 485 28.66 -10.92 -10.81
C ALA A 485 28.45 -9.77 -9.81
N ALA A 486 27.43 -8.91 -10.01
CA ALA A 486 27.09 -7.84 -9.08
C ALA A 486 26.68 -8.40 -7.70
N ILE A 487 25.88 -9.47 -7.67
CA ILE A 487 25.46 -10.16 -6.43
C ILE A 487 26.65 -10.84 -5.74
N ASN A 488 27.43 -11.63 -6.50
CA ASN A 488 28.57 -12.39 -5.97
C ASN A 488 29.70 -11.49 -5.48
N LYS A 489 29.85 -10.30 -6.05
CA LYS A 489 30.78 -9.28 -5.56
C LYS A 489 30.54 -8.96 -4.09
N VAL A 490 29.29 -8.74 -3.72
CA VAL A 490 28.91 -8.44 -2.32
C VAL A 490 29.19 -9.62 -1.39
N LYS A 491 28.89 -10.86 -1.84
CA LYS A 491 29.17 -12.07 -1.04
C LYS A 491 30.66 -12.24 -0.73
N ALA A 492 31.54 -11.72 -1.59
CA ALA A 492 32.99 -11.73 -1.40
C ALA A 492 33.53 -10.53 -0.61
N GLU A 493 32.72 -9.51 -0.35
CA GLU A 493 33.11 -8.30 0.41
C GLU A 493 33.24 -8.58 1.91
N THR A 494 34.23 -7.94 2.55
CA THR A 494 34.27 -7.87 4.02
C THR A 494 33.37 -6.72 4.46
N LEU A 495 32.13 -7.06 4.83
CA LEU A 495 31.15 -6.08 5.29
C LEU A 495 31.42 -5.69 6.75
N THR A 496 31.08 -4.45 7.08
CA THR A 496 31.03 -3.92 8.46
C THR A 496 29.60 -3.80 8.94
N ALA A 497 29.38 -3.87 10.26
CA ALA A 497 28.08 -3.61 10.85
C ALA A 497 27.60 -2.17 10.53
N TYR A 498 26.28 -2.00 10.49
CA TYR A 498 25.69 -0.67 10.37
C TYR A 498 25.93 0.15 11.64
N GLU A 499 26.31 1.41 11.49
CA GLU A 499 26.47 2.38 12.56
C GLU A 499 25.26 3.31 12.57
N ASP A 500 24.41 3.17 13.59
CA ASP A 500 23.23 4.02 13.75
C ASP A 500 23.61 5.33 14.46
N LYS A 501 23.60 6.41 13.69
CA LYS A 501 23.82 7.75 14.23
C LYS A 501 22.48 8.33 14.68
N VAL A 502 22.33 8.57 15.95
CA VAL A 502 21.13 9.14 16.57
C VAL A 502 21.49 10.44 17.27
N SER A 503 20.66 11.46 17.14
CA SER A 503 20.74 12.70 17.90
C SER A 503 19.78 12.65 19.09
N ASP A 504 20.26 12.97 20.27
CA ASP A 504 19.44 13.12 21.49
C ASP A 504 18.98 14.58 21.72
N GLU A 505 19.27 15.47 20.75
CA GLU A 505 18.87 16.88 20.85
C GLU A 505 17.35 17.05 20.74
N PRO A 506 16.73 17.94 21.53
CA PRO A 506 15.32 18.29 21.34
C PRO A 506 15.12 19.06 20.03
N LEU A 507 13.95 18.91 19.41
CA LEU A 507 13.61 19.64 18.17
C LEU A 507 13.83 21.14 18.29
N ILE A 508 13.45 21.71 19.42
CA ILE A 508 13.67 23.11 19.76
C ILE A 508 14.47 23.17 21.06
N PRO A 509 15.77 23.54 21.04
CA PRO A 509 16.61 23.60 22.22
C PRO A 509 16.15 24.63 23.25
N GLU A 510 15.71 25.80 22.79
CA GLU A 510 15.22 26.88 23.61
C GLU A 510 13.76 27.21 23.29
N LYS A 511 12.89 27.12 24.30
CA LYS A 511 11.48 27.43 24.12
C LYS A 511 11.32 28.89 23.64
N PRO A 512 10.58 29.13 22.53
CA PRO A 512 10.34 30.48 22.04
C PRO A 512 9.66 31.34 23.08
N GLN A 513 9.93 32.65 23.03
CA GLN A 513 9.20 33.62 23.86
C GLN A 513 7.77 33.75 23.28
N GLY A 514 6.80 33.29 24.05
CA GLY A 514 5.41 33.23 23.61
C GLY A 514 4.80 34.62 23.40
N GLY A 515 3.89 34.67 22.44
CA GLY A 515 2.95 35.76 22.26
C GLY A 515 1.75 35.64 23.19
N LYS A 516 0.70 36.39 22.88
CA LYS A 516 -0.56 36.40 23.63
C LYS A 516 -1.73 36.31 22.66
N ILE A 517 -2.80 35.65 23.08
CA ILE A 517 -4.10 35.77 22.43
C ILE A 517 -4.66 37.12 22.81
N THR A 518 -4.83 38.00 21.83
CA THR A 518 -5.32 39.38 22.03
C THR A 518 -6.82 39.48 21.81
N LYS A 519 -7.43 38.55 21.02
CA LYS A 519 -8.85 38.51 20.74
C LYS A 519 -9.31 37.08 20.53
N GLN A 520 -10.53 36.80 21.03
CA GLN A 520 -11.24 35.52 20.80
C GLN A 520 -12.67 35.84 20.38
N GLU A 521 -13.13 35.18 19.30
CA GLU A 521 -14.44 35.39 18.70
C GLU A 521 -15.06 34.08 18.28
N ASN A 522 -16.39 34.04 18.24
CA ASN A 522 -17.11 32.92 17.62
C ASN A 522 -17.04 33.04 16.10
N GLY A 523 -16.62 31.97 15.44
CA GLY A 523 -16.56 31.86 14.00
C GLY A 523 -17.73 31.08 13.39
N PRO A 524 -17.76 30.95 12.07
CA PRO A 524 -18.78 30.15 11.37
C PRO A 524 -18.65 28.66 11.74
N PHE A 525 -19.74 27.91 11.56
CA PHE A 525 -19.79 26.46 11.83
C PHE A 525 -19.39 26.05 13.25
N GLY A 526 -19.56 26.94 14.25
CA GLY A 526 -19.18 26.69 15.62
C GLY A 526 -17.64 26.59 15.81
N SER A 527 -16.87 27.29 15.01
CA SER A 527 -15.43 27.48 15.22
C SER A 527 -15.14 28.61 16.20
N THR A 528 -13.93 28.62 16.77
CA THR A 528 -13.37 29.72 17.55
C THR A 528 -12.28 30.40 16.74
N ILE A 529 -12.31 31.73 16.65
CA ILE A 529 -11.28 32.52 15.97
C ILE A 529 -10.44 33.21 17.03
N LEU A 530 -9.13 33.01 17.00
CA LEU A 530 -8.14 33.66 17.84
C LEU A 530 -7.34 34.64 16.99
N THR A 531 -6.99 35.80 17.56
CA THR A 531 -5.99 36.70 16.99
C THR A 531 -4.82 36.77 17.97
N LEU A 532 -3.62 36.51 17.48
CA LEU A 532 -2.40 36.55 18.28
C LEU A 532 -1.79 37.96 18.29
N SER A 533 -0.91 38.22 19.24
CA SER A 533 -0.26 39.55 19.42
C SER A 533 0.62 39.95 18.24
N ASN A 534 1.08 39.01 17.43
CA ASN A 534 1.83 39.25 16.18
C ASN A 534 0.95 39.38 14.92
N GLY A 535 -0.37 39.37 15.05
CA GLY A 535 -1.30 39.49 13.94
C GLY A 535 -1.82 38.18 13.35
N VAL A 536 -1.19 37.04 13.67
CA VAL A 536 -1.62 35.73 13.20
C VAL A 536 -3.08 35.46 13.58
N ARG A 537 -3.84 34.98 12.62
CA ARG A 537 -5.22 34.53 12.82
C ARG A 537 -5.27 33.01 12.92
N VAL A 538 -5.95 32.48 13.95
CA VAL A 538 -6.11 31.04 14.14
C VAL A 538 -7.59 30.70 14.24
N ILE A 539 -8.01 29.67 13.50
CA ILE A 539 -9.37 29.15 13.51
C ILE A 539 -9.34 27.73 14.06
N LEU A 540 -10.00 27.51 15.18
CA LEU A 540 -10.13 26.20 15.81
C LEU A 540 -11.51 25.64 15.57
N LYS A 541 -11.60 24.46 14.99
CA LYS A 541 -12.86 23.73 14.78
C LYS A 541 -12.75 22.35 15.40
N GLN A 542 -13.36 22.18 16.57
CA GLN A 542 -13.50 20.87 17.18
C GLN A 542 -14.50 20.01 16.40
N THR A 543 -14.10 18.77 16.11
CA THR A 543 -14.94 17.74 15.48
C THR A 543 -14.63 16.38 16.09
N ASP A 544 -15.57 15.46 15.92
CA ASP A 544 -15.48 14.07 16.36
C ASP A 544 -15.39 13.07 15.19
N PHE A 545 -15.07 13.54 13.97
CA PHE A 545 -14.98 12.71 12.78
C PHE A 545 -13.85 11.66 12.90
N LYS A 546 -12.77 12.06 13.57
CA LYS A 546 -11.62 11.21 13.93
C LYS A 546 -11.27 11.42 15.40
N ALA A 547 -10.97 10.33 16.10
CA ALA A 547 -10.60 10.38 17.51
C ALA A 547 -9.14 10.73 17.74
N ASP A 548 -8.25 10.34 16.82
CA ASP A 548 -6.79 10.46 16.95
C ASP A 548 -6.17 11.33 15.85
N GLU A 549 -6.90 12.35 15.37
CA GLU A 549 -6.42 13.25 14.33
C GLU A 549 -6.80 14.71 14.60
N ILE A 550 -5.82 15.60 14.43
CA ILE A 550 -5.97 17.03 14.24
C ILE A 550 -5.31 17.37 12.91
N ARG A 551 -6.04 17.99 11.99
CA ARG A 551 -5.52 18.51 10.73
C ARG A 551 -5.27 20.00 10.83
N MET A 552 -4.14 20.43 10.32
CA MET A 552 -3.76 21.82 10.22
C MET A 552 -3.60 22.23 8.76
N ARG A 553 -4.10 23.43 8.44
CA ARG A 553 -3.74 24.14 7.24
C ARG A 553 -3.47 25.59 7.58
N ALA A 554 -2.34 26.12 7.13
CA ALA A 554 -2.03 27.52 7.19
C ALA A 554 -1.86 28.08 5.77
N PHE A 555 -2.23 29.33 5.53
CA PHE A 555 -2.04 29.98 4.25
C PHE A 555 -1.93 31.49 4.37
N SER A 556 -1.17 32.08 3.46
CA SER A 556 -1.06 33.51 3.21
C SER A 556 -1.22 33.78 1.70
N PRO A 557 -1.79 34.91 1.26
CA PRO A 557 -1.81 35.31 -0.13
C PRO A 557 -0.43 35.69 -0.65
N GLY A 558 -0.11 35.31 -1.90
CA GLY A 558 1.16 35.66 -2.54
C GLY A 558 1.60 34.61 -3.53
N GLY A 559 2.25 33.58 -3.03
CA GLY A 559 2.68 32.43 -3.79
C GLY A 559 3.76 32.73 -4.83
N SER A 560 3.91 31.83 -5.77
CA SER A 560 4.89 31.97 -6.86
C SER A 560 4.54 33.09 -7.85
N SER A 561 3.31 33.64 -7.79
CA SER A 561 2.91 34.80 -8.61
C SER A 561 3.77 36.03 -8.37
N LEU A 562 4.41 36.14 -7.22
CA LEU A 562 5.28 37.24 -6.82
C LEU A 562 6.71 37.15 -7.41
N PHE A 563 7.05 36.02 -8.04
CA PHE A 563 8.34 35.83 -8.70
C PHE A 563 8.22 36.00 -10.21
N PRO A 564 9.25 36.48 -10.90
CA PRO A 564 9.22 36.66 -12.35
C PRO A 564 9.23 35.32 -13.10
N ASN A 565 8.83 35.35 -14.40
CA ASN A 565 8.68 34.12 -15.20
C ASN A 565 10.01 33.43 -15.55
N ASP A 566 11.14 34.08 -15.47
CA ASP A 566 12.47 33.51 -15.68
C ASP A 566 12.91 32.62 -14.51
N GLU A 567 12.23 32.68 -13.35
CA GLU A 567 12.43 31.80 -12.21
C GLU A 567 11.64 30.47 -12.34
N ILE A 568 10.99 30.18 -13.46
CA ILE A 568 10.05 29.06 -13.59
C ILE A 568 10.70 27.72 -13.28
N ILE A 569 11.99 27.52 -13.59
CA ILE A 569 12.70 26.27 -13.27
C ILE A 569 12.80 26.10 -11.76
N ASN A 570 13.17 27.15 -11.03
CA ASN A 570 13.23 27.12 -9.59
C ASN A 570 11.85 26.95 -8.95
N ILE A 571 10.84 27.66 -9.49
CA ILE A 571 9.45 27.56 -9.02
C ILE A 571 8.90 26.13 -9.14
N ASN A 572 9.18 25.44 -10.25
CA ASN A 572 8.65 24.10 -10.51
C ASN A 572 9.15 23.03 -9.51
N VAL A 573 10.31 23.24 -8.90
CA VAL A 573 10.91 22.30 -7.94
C VAL A 573 11.04 22.89 -6.53
N MET A 574 10.52 24.12 -6.31
CA MET A 574 10.73 24.83 -5.04
C MET A 574 10.24 24.05 -3.84
N ASN A 575 9.08 23.43 -3.91
CA ASN A 575 8.48 22.72 -2.79
C ASN A 575 9.30 21.48 -2.41
N ASP A 576 9.79 20.75 -3.40
CA ASP A 576 10.66 19.59 -3.18
C ASP A 576 12.01 20.01 -2.61
N VAL A 577 12.65 21.00 -3.25
CA VAL A 577 14.01 21.43 -2.91
C VAL A 577 14.08 22.15 -1.55
N ALA A 578 13.06 22.96 -1.21
CA ALA A 578 13.06 23.65 0.07
C ALA A 578 12.96 22.74 1.29
N SER A 579 12.41 21.54 1.12
CA SER A 579 12.19 20.56 2.19
C SER A 579 13.29 19.50 2.34
N ILE A 580 14.16 19.33 1.33
CA ILE A 580 15.14 18.22 1.31
C ILE A 580 16.24 18.33 2.37
N GLY A 581 16.54 19.54 2.84
CA GLY A 581 17.60 19.78 3.81
C GLY A 581 17.24 19.44 5.26
N GLY A 582 15.94 19.27 5.54
CA GLY A 582 15.44 19.11 6.90
C GLY A 582 15.15 20.43 7.61
N LEU A 583 15.06 20.42 8.94
CA LEU A 583 14.67 21.55 9.76
C LEU A 583 15.61 21.70 10.98
N GLY A 584 15.93 22.95 11.35
CA GLY A 584 16.79 23.24 12.51
C GLY A 584 18.16 22.60 12.36
N ASN A 585 18.56 21.80 13.35
CA ASN A 585 19.82 21.05 13.36
C ASN A 585 19.71 19.68 12.68
N PHE A 586 18.50 19.27 12.27
CA PHE A 586 18.21 17.91 11.83
C PHE A 586 18.11 17.82 10.30
N SER A 587 18.85 16.88 9.71
CA SER A 587 18.57 16.41 8.35
C SER A 587 17.21 15.70 8.28
N ASN A 588 16.70 15.40 7.09
CA ASN A 588 15.45 14.62 6.98
C ASN A 588 15.60 13.25 7.64
N VAL A 589 16.76 12.60 7.50
CA VAL A 589 17.05 11.32 8.16
C VAL A 589 17.01 11.45 9.68
N ASP A 590 17.64 12.50 10.23
CA ASP A 590 17.61 12.74 11.67
C ASP A 590 16.20 13.07 12.18
N LEU A 591 15.42 13.83 11.41
CA LEU A 591 14.01 14.13 11.75
C LEU A 591 13.16 12.85 11.82
N GLU A 592 13.29 11.94 10.85
CA GLU A 592 12.60 10.66 10.89
C GLU A 592 12.96 9.87 12.17
N LYS A 593 14.25 9.85 12.53
CA LYS A 593 14.71 9.18 13.75
C LYS A 593 14.18 9.81 15.05
N VAL A 594 14.17 11.13 15.14
CA VAL A 594 13.71 11.87 16.33
C VAL A 594 12.17 11.84 16.47
N LEU A 595 11.46 11.74 15.36
CA LEU A 595 10.00 11.68 15.32
C LEU A 595 9.45 10.26 15.49
N ALA A 596 10.29 9.23 15.61
CA ALA A 596 9.84 7.86 15.80
C ALA A 596 8.89 7.72 17.00
N GLY A 597 7.78 7.03 16.83
CA GLY A 597 6.71 6.86 17.81
C GLY A 597 5.79 8.07 17.98
N LYS A 598 5.95 9.12 17.17
CA LYS A 598 5.08 10.30 17.15
C LYS A 598 4.23 10.34 15.88
N LYS A 599 3.00 10.82 16.01
CA LYS A 599 2.11 11.08 14.89
C LYS A 599 2.01 12.60 14.70
N ALA A 600 3.01 13.17 14.05
CA ALA A 600 3.04 14.59 13.70
C ALA A 600 3.79 14.79 12.39
N SER A 601 3.25 15.59 11.48
CA SER A 601 3.87 15.92 10.21
C SER A 601 3.52 17.35 9.78
N VAL A 602 4.46 18.03 9.12
CA VAL A 602 4.27 19.36 8.51
C VAL A 602 4.93 19.37 7.14
N SER A 603 4.27 19.94 6.16
CA SER A 603 4.80 20.21 4.84
C SER A 603 4.50 21.66 4.44
N ALA A 604 5.52 22.37 4.02
CA ALA A 604 5.39 23.72 3.47
C ALA A 604 5.21 23.66 1.96
N SER A 605 4.43 24.59 1.41
CA SER A 605 4.21 24.70 -0.02
C SER A 605 4.01 26.14 -0.48
N VAL A 606 4.54 26.44 -1.66
CA VAL A 606 4.30 27.68 -2.39
C VAL A 606 3.53 27.33 -3.66
N SER A 607 2.26 27.72 -3.67
CA SER A 607 1.36 27.51 -4.82
C SER A 607 1.38 28.72 -5.75
N GLY A 608 0.50 28.75 -6.75
CA GLY A 608 0.43 29.89 -7.69
C GLY A 608 0.20 31.24 -7.01
N ASN A 609 -0.80 31.36 -6.15
CA ASN A 609 -1.26 32.58 -5.50
C ASN A 609 -1.22 32.58 -3.97
N THR A 610 -0.74 31.51 -3.37
CA THR A 610 -0.66 31.35 -1.92
C THR A 610 0.60 30.59 -1.54
N GLU A 611 1.15 30.88 -0.39
CA GLU A 611 2.04 30.01 0.37
C GLU A 611 1.32 29.47 1.58
N GLY A 612 1.80 28.33 2.11
CA GLY A 612 1.15 27.73 3.26
C GLY A 612 1.86 26.52 3.84
N LEU A 613 1.29 26.05 4.93
CA LEU A 613 1.66 24.80 5.58
C LEU A 613 0.44 23.89 5.63
N SER A 614 0.65 22.60 5.43
CA SER A 614 -0.30 21.55 5.78
C SER A 614 0.35 20.61 6.77
N GLY A 615 -0.43 20.11 7.72
CA GLY A 615 0.08 19.19 8.72
C GLY A 615 -1.03 18.41 9.40
N SER A 616 -0.63 17.37 10.10
CA SER A 616 -1.53 16.59 10.93
C SER A 616 -0.80 16.04 12.14
N CYS A 617 -1.53 15.83 13.21
CA CYS A 617 -1.00 15.14 14.38
C CYS A 617 -2.12 14.40 15.13
N SER A 618 -1.72 13.56 16.09
CA SER A 618 -2.63 13.12 17.13
C SER A 618 -2.81 14.24 18.17
N PRO A 619 -3.90 14.23 18.98
CA PRO A 619 -4.05 15.18 20.07
C PRO A 619 -2.84 15.24 21.02
N LYS A 620 -2.24 14.09 21.35
CA LYS A 620 -1.07 14.03 22.26
C LYS A 620 0.22 14.58 21.64
N ASP A 621 0.33 14.60 20.31
CA ASP A 621 1.50 15.05 19.57
C ASP A 621 1.36 16.49 19.05
N PHE A 622 0.36 17.25 19.53
CA PHE A 622 0.11 18.61 19.06
C PHE A 622 1.30 19.55 19.31
N GLU A 623 2.01 19.41 20.44
CA GLU A 623 3.22 20.17 20.70
C GLU A 623 4.30 19.89 19.64
N THR A 624 4.49 18.63 19.26
CA THR A 624 5.43 18.26 18.19
C THR A 624 5.04 18.89 16.84
N LEU A 625 3.74 18.91 16.51
CA LEU A 625 3.24 19.60 15.32
C LEU A 625 3.63 21.09 15.35
N MET A 626 3.39 21.77 16.49
CA MET A 626 3.72 23.20 16.63
C MET A 626 5.22 23.48 16.58
N GLN A 627 6.05 22.58 17.11
CA GLN A 627 7.51 22.67 16.97
C GLN A 627 7.96 22.56 15.51
N LEU A 628 7.40 21.63 14.74
CA LEU A 628 7.68 21.50 13.30
C LEU A 628 7.20 22.73 12.52
N VAL A 629 6.02 23.28 12.85
CA VAL A 629 5.53 24.54 12.28
C VAL A 629 6.52 25.67 12.53
N TYR A 630 6.94 25.85 13.78
CA TYR A 630 7.90 26.89 14.17
C TYR A 630 9.21 26.77 13.40
N LEU A 631 9.77 25.57 13.32
CA LEU A 631 11.01 25.32 12.56
C LEU A 631 10.85 25.58 11.05
N SER A 632 9.68 25.29 10.49
CA SER A 632 9.41 25.57 9.06
C SER A 632 9.46 27.05 8.72
N PHE A 633 9.06 27.93 9.65
CA PHE A 633 9.20 29.37 9.51
C PHE A 633 10.61 29.89 9.81
N THR A 634 11.25 29.38 10.84
CA THR A 634 12.44 30.01 11.43
C THR A 634 13.75 29.36 11.05
N ALA A 635 13.75 28.08 10.72
CA ALA A 635 14.98 27.31 10.58
C ALA A 635 14.93 26.27 9.44
N PRO A 636 14.52 26.64 8.20
CA PRO A 636 14.66 25.75 7.06
C PRO A 636 16.14 25.53 6.77
N ARG A 637 16.55 24.25 6.73
CA ARG A 637 17.94 23.83 6.61
C ARG A 637 18.33 23.60 5.15
N MET A 638 19.58 23.91 4.81
CA MET A 638 20.19 23.53 3.54
C MET A 638 21.09 22.33 3.71
N ASP A 639 21.02 21.39 2.75
CA ASP A 639 21.87 20.21 2.67
C ASP A 639 22.31 19.98 1.21
N ASN A 640 23.58 20.22 0.93
CA ASN A 640 24.12 20.15 -0.44
C ASN A 640 24.22 18.72 -0.95
N ASP A 641 24.43 17.73 -0.08
CA ASP A 641 24.50 16.33 -0.48
C ASP A 641 23.10 15.83 -0.86
N ALA A 642 22.08 16.13 -0.03
CA ALA A 642 20.70 15.83 -0.32
C ALA A 642 20.20 16.54 -1.61
N PHE A 643 20.62 17.80 -1.84
CA PHE A 643 20.31 18.50 -3.08
C PHE A 643 20.98 17.88 -4.32
N THR A 644 22.25 17.51 -4.20
CA THR A 644 22.97 16.82 -5.29
C THR A 644 22.30 15.48 -5.61
N SER A 645 21.92 14.74 -4.58
CA SER A 645 21.14 13.51 -4.73
C SER A 645 19.80 13.76 -5.43
N PHE A 646 19.05 14.77 -5.00
CA PHE A 646 17.78 15.16 -5.62
C PHE A 646 17.97 15.44 -7.12
N LYS A 647 18.95 16.26 -7.50
CA LYS A 647 19.25 16.56 -8.91
C LYS A 647 19.55 15.30 -9.71
N ASN A 648 20.39 14.42 -9.20
CA ASN A 648 20.78 13.19 -9.87
C ASN A 648 19.56 12.25 -10.09
N ARG A 649 18.72 12.12 -9.10
CA ARG A 649 17.48 11.30 -9.19
C ARG A 649 16.44 11.94 -10.12
N LEU A 650 16.25 13.25 -10.02
CA LEU A 650 15.32 14.00 -10.88
C LEU A 650 15.76 13.90 -12.35
N GLN A 651 17.04 14.11 -12.64
CA GLN A 651 17.59 14.00 -13.99
C GLN A 651 17.39 12.59 -14.57
N ALA A 652 17.66 11.56 -13.80
CA ALA A 652 17.43 10.17 -14.19
C ALA A 652 15.94 9.87 -14.45
N SER A 653 15.04 10.38 -13.59
CA SER A 653 13.60 10.20 -13.76
C SER A 653 13.07 10.93 -15.02
N LEU A 654 13.62 12.09 -15.34
CA LEU A 654 13.19 12.87 -16.51
C LEU A 654 13.80 12.42 -17.83
N ALA A 655 14.94 11.72 -17.80
CA ALA A 655 15.73 11.40 -18.99
C ALA A 655 14.95 10.63 -20.07
N ASN A 656 14.01 9.78 -19.68
CA ASN A 656 13.26 8.91 -20.58
C ASN A 656 11.77 9.18 -20.62
N GLN A 657 11.28 10.25 -20.00
CA GLN A 657 9.86 10.59 -20.03
C GLN A 657 9.31 10.83 -21.45
N GLU A 658 10.17 11.27 -22.37
CA GLU A 658 9.79 11.48 -23.77
C GLU A 658 9.41 10.17 -24.51
N ALA A 659 9.83 9.01 -23.99
CA ALA A 659 9.45 7.71 -24.55
C ALA A 659 7.99 7.34 -24.27
N ASN A 660 7.36 7.97 -23.27
CA ASN A 660 5.97 7.72 -22.93
C ASN A 660 5.03 8.54 -23.84
N PRO A 661 4.14 7.90 -24.62
CA PRO A 661 3.20 8.60 -25.51
C PRO A 661 2.29 9.60 -24.78
N MET A 662 1.94 9.33 -23.50
CA MET A 662 1.13 10.23 -22.69
C MET A 662 1.84 11.55 -22.37
N THR A 663 3.18 11.53 -22.28
CA THR A 663 3.98 12.76 -22.11
C THR A 663 3.81 13.69 -23.31
N ALA A 664 3.90 13.15 -24.53
CA ALA A 664 3.69 13.93 -25.76
C ALA A 664 2.26 14.49 -25.87
N LEU A 665 1.25 13.69 -25.46
CA LEU A 665 -0.14 14.14 -25.40
C LEU A 665 -0.31 15.31 -24.42
N GLN A 666 0.22 15.16 -23.18
CA GLN A 666 0.13 16.20 -22.15
C GLN A 666 0.84 17.48 -22.55
N ASP A 667 2.05 17.40 -23.09
CA ASP A 667 2.80 18.58 -23.57
C ASP A 667 2.03 19.29 -24.70
N THR A 668 1.44 18.53 -25.61
CA THR A 668 0.63 19.10 -26.72
C THR A 668 -0.63 19.76 -26.20
N LEU A 669 -1.33 19.11 -25.28
CA LEU A 669 -2.55 19.63 -24.66
C LEU A 669 -2.26 20.90 -23.85
N GLN A 670 -1.23 20.92 -23.03
CA GLN A 670 -0.83 22.12 -22.28
C GLN A 670 -0.45 23.29 -23.23
N LYS A 671 0.32 23.00 -24.27
CA LYS A 671 0.67 24.02 -25.27
C LYS A 671 -0.56 24.59 -25.98
N ALA A 672 -1.54 23.75 -26.32
CA ALA A 672 -2.78 24.16 -26.95
C ALA A 672 -3.67 24.99 -26.01
N LEU A 673 -3.85 24.55 -24.76
CA LEU A 673 -4.71 25.22 -23.77
C LEU A 673 -4.13 26.54 -23.27
N TYR A 674 -2.82 26.62 -23.06
CA TYR A 674 -2.15 27.77 -22.45
C TYR A 674 -1.29 28.54 -23.41
N MET A 675 -1.36 28.28 -24.73
CA MET A 675 -0.63 28.99 -25.80
C MET A 675 0.88 29.11 -25.54
N GLY A 676 1.48 28.09 -24.87
CA GLY A 676 2.91 28.10 -24.55
C GLY A 676 3.31 29.09 -23.46
N HIS A 677 2.41 29.46 -22.57
CA HIS A 677 2.74 30.35 -21.45
C HIS A 677 3.93 29.83 -20.64
N PRO A 678 4.95 30.63 -20.28
CA PRO A 678 6.17 30.18 -19.60
C PRO A 678 5.91 29.38 -18.32
N ARG A 679 4.87 29.72 -17.57
CA ARG A 679 4.52 29.05 -16.32
C ARG A 679 3.91 27.65 -16.47
N THR A 680 3.67 27.21 -17.69
CA THR A 680 3.14 25.87 -17.98
C THR A 680 4.19 24.93 -18.57
N ILE A 681 5.47 25.31 -18.52
CA ILE A 681 6.57 24.47 -19.02
C ILE A 681 6.79 23.30 -18.08
N ARG A 682 6.74 22.10 -18.64
CA ARG A 682 7.12 20.88 -17.92
C ARG A 682 8.64 20.84 -17.73
N MET A 683 9.10 20.41 -16.55
CA MET A 683 10.51 20.12 -16.31
C MET A 683 11.02 19.04 -17.27
N LYS A 684 12.21 19.25 -17.81
CA LYS A 684 12.96 18.33 -18.68
C LYS A 684 14.35 18.09 -18.11
N ALA A 685 14.96 16.97 -18.49
CA ALA A 685 16.29 16.58 -18.00
C ALA A 685 17.38 17.65 -18.19
N ASP A 686 17.36 18.36 -19.32
CA ASP A 686 18.30 19.45 -19.66
C ASP A 686 18.10 20.74 -18.84
N MET A 687 17.01 20.84 -18.09
CA MET A 687 16.72 21.96 -17.20
C MET A 687 17.25 21.74 -15.79
N VAL A 688 17.53 20.51 -15.38
CA VAL A 688 17.89 20.14 -14.00
C VAL A 688 19.16 20.86 -13.54
N ASP A 689 20.14 21.07 -14.42
CA ASP A 689 21.38 21.78 -14.08
C ASP A 689 21.19 23.30 -13.86
N LYS A 690 20.05 23.86 -14.25
CA LYS A 690 19.70 25.26 -14.04
C LYS A 690 18.99 25.51 -12.70
N ILE A 691 18.73 24.48 -11.91
CA ILE A 691 18.13 24.61 -10.59
C ILE A 691 19.14 25.26 -9.63
N ASP A 692 18.77 26.39 -9.03
CA ASP A 692 19.59 27.12 -8.07
C ASP A 692 19.04 26.95 -6.65
N TYR A 693 19.73 26.14 -5.85
CA TYR A 693 19.31 25.82 -4.47
C TYR A 693 19.31 27.06 -3.57
N ALA A 694 20.36 27.90 -3.66
CA ALA A 694 20.43 29.10 -2.84
C ALA A 694 19.28 30.05 -3.14
N ARG A 695 18.98 30.24 -4.44
CA ARG A 695 17.86 31.07 -4.90
C ARG A 695 16.51 30.54 -4.44
N ILE A 696 16.30 29.23 -4.51
CA ILE A 696 15.07 28.58 -4.00
C ILE A 696 14.90 28.86 -2.50
N MET A 697 15.95 28.71 -1.72
CA MET A 697 15.90 28.98 -0.28
C MET A 697 15.68 30.44 0.05
N GLU A 698 16.17 31.38 -0.75
CA GLU A 698 15.84 32.80 -0.65
C GLU A 698 14.34 33.04 -0.93
N MET A 699 13.83 32.47 -2.02
CA MET A 699 12.41 32.57 -2.39
C MET A 699 11.52 31.97 -1.30
N TYR A 700 11.88 30.81 -0.75
CA TYR A 700 11.16 30.19 0.37
C TYR A 700 11.15 31.09 1.60
N LYS A 701 12.33 31.55 2.03
CA LYS A 701 12.45 32.44 3.20
C LYS A 701 11.69 33.75 3.02
N ASP A 702 11.63 34.29 1.79
CA ASP A 702 10.85 35.51 1.51
C ASP A 702 9.35 35.28 1.75
N ARG A 703 8.82 34.08 1.40
CA ARG A 703 7.39 33.74 1.60
C ARG A 703 7.05 33.43 3.05
N PHE A 704 7.99 32.89 3.82
CA PHE A 704 7.77 32.42 5.20
C PHE A 704 8.41 33.31 6.27
N LYS A 705 8.96 34.47 5.94
CA LYS A 705 9.65 35.35 6.91
C LYS A 705 8.74 36.03 7.92
N ASP A 706 7.46 36.19 7.60
CA ASP A 706 6.46 36.88 8.42
C ASP A 706 5.19 36.02 8.49
N ALA A 707 4.85 35.61 9.69
CA ALA A 707 3.65 34.82 9.94
C ALA A 707 2.39 35.69 10.18
N SER A 708 2.54 37.02 10.29
CA SER A 708 1.45 37.92 10.70
C SER A 708 0.27 37.97 9.73
N ASP A 709 0.49 37.67 8.44
CA ASP A 709 -0.54 37.62 7.41
C ASP A 709 -1.10 36.20 7.18
N PHE A 710 -0.59 35.21 7.92
CA PHE A 710 -1.09 33.84 7.84
C PHE A 710 -2.40 33.65 8.61
N THR A 711 -3.27 32.82 8.02
CA THR A 711 -4.41 32.24 8.73
C THR A 711 -4.16 30.75 8.92
N PHE A 712 -4.14 30.31 10.19
CA PHE A 712 -4.04 28.89 10.57
C PHE A 712 -5.45 28.33 10.83
N ILE A 713 -5.71 27.15 10.34
CA ILE A 713 -6.97 26.43 10.56
C ILE A 713 -6.63 25.05 11.12
N PHE A 714 -7.16 24.75 12.31
CA PHE A 714 -7.06 23.44 12.93
C PHE A 714 -8.46 22.82 13.03
N VAL A 715 -8.58 21.60 12.55
CA VAL A 715 -9.85 20.84 12.57
C VAL A 715 -9.58 19.44 13.11
N GLY A 716 -10.37 18.96 14.03
CA GLY A 716 -10.26 17.61 14.57
C GLY A 716 -10.59 17.50 16.04
N ASN A 717 -10.05 16.51 16.71
CA ASN A 717 -10.24 16.28 18.14
C ASN A 717 -9.38 17.26 18.97
N ILE A 718 -9.76 18.54 18.90
CA ILE A 718 -9.06 19.65 19.55
C ILE A 718 -9.70 19.96 20.88
N LYS A 719 -8.88 20.13 21.90
CA LYS A 719 -9.27 20.70 23.20
C LYS A 719 -8.63 22.09 23.32
N PRO A 720 -9.41 23.18 23.21
CA PRO A 720 -8.87 24.53 23.20
C PRO A 720 -7.97 24.83 24.41
N GLU A 721 -8.36 24.37 25.60
CA GLU A 721 -7.62 24.56 26.86
C GLU A 721 -6.20 23.94 26.85
N GLU A 722 -6.00 22.88 26.06
CA GLU A 722 -4.69 22.22 25.92
C GLU A 722 -3.88 22.83 24.76
N THR A 723 -4.53 23.28 23.68
CA THR A 723 -3.87 23.72 22.44
C THR A 723 -3.59 25.21 22.38
N GLU A 724 -4.46 26.07 22.92
CA GLU A 724 -4.31 27.54 22.90
C GLU A 724 -2.97 28.02 23.50
N PRO A 725 -2.46 27.48 24.65
CA PRO A 725 -1.17 27.86 25.18
C PRO A 725 -0.01 27.53 24.24
N LEU A 726 -0.06 26.38 23.54
CA LEU A 726 0.97 25.97 22.59
C LEU A 726 0.93 26.80 21.31
N ILE A 727 -0.27 27.18 20.85
CA ILE A 727 -0.44 28.09 19.71
C ILE A 727 0.12 29.47 20.02
N ALA A 728 -0.06 29.98 21.24
CA ALA A 728 0.43 31.29 21.65
C ALA A 728 1.96 31.32 21.88
N THR A 729 2.59 30.17 22.12
CA THR A 729 4.04 30.05 22.30
C THR A 729 4.79 30.08 20.99
#